data_a704b0ec657232372a8bf753dfc987da
#
_entry.id   a704b0ec657232372a8bf753dfc987da
#
_cell.length_a   1.000
_cell.length_b   1.000
_cell.length_c   1.000
_cell.angle_alpha   90.00
_cell.angle_beta   90.00
_cell.angle_gamma   90.00
#
_symmetry.space_group_name_H-M   'P 1'
#
loop_
_entity.id
_entity.type
_entity.pdbx_description
1 polymer ?
#
loop_
_entity_poly.entity_id
_entity_poly.type
_entity_poly.pdbx_seq_one_letter_code
_entity_poly.pdbx_strand_id
1 'polypeptide(L)'
;MPVISEQLKPIDTVNGFQIRPGFFREFGAVAIPGGVNFTIHTHGATSCELLLFHRKAEEPYAVIPFPESYRIGFCYSMIVFDLDIEEFEYAYRLDGPYDEKKGLRFDKNKILLDPYARAVTGQSQWGHVNNAQHGYRARVVQSNFDWGDQRHHSIPMEDLIIYELHVRGFTMDESSGVKHHGTFEGLREKIPYLKELGVNAVELMPIFEFDEMRDVRLIDENELIDFWGYNPVSFFAPNTSYCSSMEYNREGLELKTLIKDLHDNGIEVILDVVFNHTAEGNEFGPCFSFKGFDNNIYYMLTPDGHYYNFSGCGNTLNCNHPVVRDMILECLRYWVIEYRVDGFRFDLASILGRNDDGTPLSQPPLLRSLAFDSILGNVKLIAEAWDAGGLYQVGSFPSWKRWAEWNGRYRDDMRRFLKGDDFLAQTAAARITGSPDLYDPAYRGGNASINFLTCHDGFTLYDLYSYNQKHNEANGWGNADGADDNNSWNCGVEGETDDPAILALRKRLMKNACAVLLCSRGTPMFLSGDEFADTRYGNNNPYCQDNLISWLDWSLLKKNKDLFDFFQYMIQFRKDHPVIRKDLEPSYLGVPAMSTHGLTPDETNFSGDSHVVCVRFAGYNEATQKEDLVYLAVNSGWFPVTLTLPELPEHYKWKVTVNTGDPKCQFFHKNSMPTVESKIFLGERSVIIFVATAI
;
A
#
# COMPACT_ATOMS: atom_id res chain seq x y z
N MET A 1 21.41 15.18 -17.15
CA MET A 1 21.31 15.38 -18.60
C MET A 1 22.61 16.01 -19.08
N PRO A 2 23.20 15.61 -20.23
CA PRO A 2 24.26 16.40 -20.81
C PRO A 2 23.70 17.81 -21.05
N VAL A 3 24.42 18.83 -20.66
CA VAL A 3 24.06 20.22 -20.95
C VAL A 3 24.11 20.34 -22.48
N ILE A 4 22.92 20.32 -23.11
CA ILE A 4 22.82 20.59 -24.56
C ILE A 4 23.00 22.09 -24.70
N SER A 5 24.24 22.52 -24.89
CA SER A 5 24.61 23.92 -25.05
C SER A 5 24.32 24.46 -26.47
N GLU A 6 23.99 23.56 -27.40
CA GLU A 6 23.60 23.93 -28.77
C GLU A 6 22.12 23.65 -28.99
N GLN A 7 21.40 24.60 -29.55
CA GLN A 7 20.01 24.44 -29.93
C GLN A 7 19.92 23.37 -31.02
N LEU A 8 19.21 22.26 -30.71
CA LEU A 8 18.93 21.21 -31.67
C LEU A 8 18.17 21.81 -32.87
N LYS A 9 18.56 21.41 -34.09
CA LYS A 9 17.90 21.85 -35.31
C LYS A 9 17.19 20.67 -35.99
N PRO A 10 16.03 20.90 -36.62
CA PRO A 10 15.41 19.90 -37.49
C PRO A 10 16.35 19.57 -38.66
N ILE A 11 16.28 18.34 -39.12
CA ILE A 11 17.04 17.86 -40.27
C ILE A 11 16.14 17.26 -41.37
N ASP A 12 14.87 17.06 -41.04
CA ASP A 12 13.89 16.48 -41.97
C ASP A 12 12.48 17.07 -41.73
N THR A 13 11.53 16.78 -42.62
CA THR A 13 10.15 17.22 -42.54
C THR A 13 9.22 16.08 -42.95
N VAL A 14 8.25 15.74 -42.09
CA VAL A 14 7.24 14.72 -42.36
C VAL A 14 5.86 15.31 -42.09
N ASN A 15 4.96 15.25 -43.11
CA ASN A 15 3.58 15.77 -43.04
C ASN A 15 3.51 17.23 -42.51
N GLY A 16 4.49 18.06 -42.85
CA GLY A 16 4.57 19.46 -42.44
C GLY A 16 5.25 19.73 -41.10
N PHE A 17 5.59 18.70 -40.35
CA PHE A 17 6.28 18.80 -39.07
C PHE A 17 7.79 18.69 -39.25
N GLN A 18 8.52 19.58 -38.62
CA GLN A 18 9.98 19.55 -38.58
C GLN A 18 10.41 18.49 -37.56
N ILE A 19 11.29 17.56 -37.97
CA ILE A 19 11.69 16.41 -37.17
C ILE A 19 13.19 16.15 -37.25
N ARG A 20 13.68 15.29 -36.33
CA ARG A 20 14.98 14.63 -36.36
C ARG A 20 14.97 13.33 -35.57
N PRO A 21 15.99 12.44 -35.67
CA PRO A 21 16.15 11.31 -34.75
C PRO A 21 16.20 11.77 -33.31
N GLY A 22 15.52 11.03 -32.43
CA GLY A 22 15.39 11.36 -31.01
C GLY A 22 16.50 10.81 -30.14
N PHE A 23 16.26 10.88 -28.82
CA PHE A 23 17.12 10.33 -27.75
C PHE A 23 16.65 8.95 -27.37
N PHE A 24 17.21 7.91 -27.92
CA PHE A 24 16.79 6.51 -27.81
C PHE A 24 16.78 5.92 -26.38
N ARG A 25 17.30 6.62 -25.39
CA ARG A 25 17.32 6.18 -23.99
C ARG A 25 16.27 6.84 -23.12
N GLU A 26 15.51 7.78 -23.67
CA GLU A 26 14.47 8.53 -22.99
C GLU A 26 13.10 8.03 -23.48
N PHE A 27 12.58 6.97 -22.87
CA PHE A 27 11.28 6.41 -23.24
C PHE A 27 10.10 7.30 -22.84
N GLY A 28 9.02 7.18 -23.62
CA GLY A 28 7.86 8.05 -23.52
C GLY A 28 8.04 9.37 -24.27
N ALA A 29 7.21 10.35 -23.93
CA ALA A 29 7.29 11.70 -24.46
C ALA A 29 7.94 12.65 -23.44
N VAL A 30 9.05 13.26 -23.84
CA VAL A 30 9.86 14.14 -22.99
C VAL A 30 9.99 15.50 -23.63
N ALA A 31 9.51 16.56 -22.95
CA ALA A 31 9.69 17.94 -23.39
C ALA A 31 11.17 18.33 -23.36
N ILE A 32 11.65 18.91 -24.44
CA ILE A 32 13.00 19.43 -24.59
C ILE A 32 12.94 20.88 -25.10
N PRO A 33 14.01 21.66 -25.00
CA PRO A 33 14.05 22.99 -25.60
C PRO A 33 13.76 22.94 -27.11
N GLY A 34 12.63 23.55 -27.51
CA GLY A 34 12.18 23.68 -28.91
C GLY A 34 11.36 22.48 -29.45
N GLY A 35 11.01 21.49 -28.65
CA GLY A 35 10.18 20.37 -29.11
C GLY A 35 9.92 19.29 -28.10
N VAL A 36 9.51 18.13 -28.56
CA VAL A 36 9.24 16.95 -27.75
C VAL A 36 9.94 15.74 -28.35
N ASN A 37 10.64 14.97 -27.50
CA ASN A 37 11.23 13.69 -27.86
C ASN A 37 10.23 12.58 -27.58
N PHE A 38 9.90 11.79 -28.60
CA PHE A 38 9.03 10.62 -28.50
C PHE A 38 9.85 9.36 -28.76
N THR A 39 9.89 8.44 -27.80
CA THR A 39 10.62 7.18 -27.93
C THR A 39 9.76 6.03 -27.44
N ILE A 40 9.63 5.00 -28.27
CA ILE A 40 8.91 3.76 -27.94
C ILE A 40 9.78 2.53 -28.22
N HIS A 41 9.54 1.47 -27.45
CA HIS A 41 10.00 0.12 -27.73
C HIS A 41 8.91 -0.68 -28.42
N THR A 42 9.24 -1.33 -29.52
CA THR A 42 8.40 -2.37 -30.14
C THR A 42 9.27 -3.34 -30.95
N HIS A 43 9.20 -4.62 -30.59
CA HIS A 43 9.96 -5.67 -31.27
C HIS A 43 9.30 -6.13 -32.57
N GLY A 44 7.95 -6.22 -32.55
CA GLY A 44 7.19 -6.85 -33.63
C GLY A 44 6.54 -5.89 -34.62
N ALA A 45 6.47 -4.59 -34.35
CA ALA A 45 5.83 -3.64 -35.25
C ALA A 45 6.62 -3.44 -36.54
N THR A 46 5.92 -3.37 -37.65
CA THR A 46 6.46 -3.06 -38.99
C THR A 46 6.40 -1.57 -39.30
N SER A 47 5.54 -0.81 -38.62
CA SER A 47 5.46 0.64 -38.71
C SER A 47 4.89 1.25 -37.43
N CYS A 48 5.23 2.51 -37.19
CA CYS A 48 4.73 3.28 -36.07
C CYS A 48 4.32 4.68 -36.53
N GLU A 49 3.19 5.15 -36.04
CA GLU A 49 2.67 6.50 -36.25
C GLU A 49 2.41 7.18 -34.92
N LEU A 50 2.85 8.44 -34.78
CA LEU A 50 2.47 9.35 -33.72
C LEU A 50 1.20 10.08 -34.13
N LEU A 51 0.19 10.03 -33.27
CA LEU A 51 -1.09 10.74 -33.43
C LEU A 51 -1.11 11.92 -32.48
N LEU A 52 -1.40 13.11 -33.00
CA LEU A 52 -1.55 14.34 -32.20
C LEU A 52 -3.01 14.80 -32.25
N PHE A 53 -3.58 15.06 -31.09
CA PHE A 53 -4.95 15.50 -30.89
C PHE A 53 -4.99 16.87 -30.24
N HIS A 54 -5.91 17.74 -30.64
CA HIS A 54 -6.26 18.86 -29.79
C HIS A 54 -6.91 18.37 -28.50
N ARG A 55 -6.82 19.18 -27.44
CA ARG A 55 -7.44 18.84 -26.14
C ARG A 55 -8.88 18.37 -26.30
N LYS A 56 -9.17 17.17 -25.81
CA LYS A 56 -10.50 16.54 -25.84
C LYS A 56 -11.10 16.32 -27.24
N ALA A 57 -10.33 16.47 -28.33
CA ALA A 57 -10.80 16.19 -29.67
C ALA A 57 -10.90 14.68 -29.91
N GLU A 58 -11.87 14.25 -30.71
CA GLU A 58 -12.07 12.83 -31.03
C GLU A 58 -11.09 12.34 -32.10
N GLU A 59 -10.79 13.19 -33.10
CA GLU A 59 -9.92 12.86 -34.20
C GLU A 59 -8.55 13.54 -34.11
N PRO A 60 -7.49 12.88 -34.56
CA PRO A 60 -6.16 13.51 -34.60
C PRO A 60 -6.12 14.63 -35.63
N TYR A 61 -5.56 15.77 -35.25
CA TYR A 61 -5.25 16.84 -36.21
C TYR A 61 -3.99 16.55 -37.02
N ALA A 62 -3.13 15.63 -36.53
CA ALA A 62 -1.91 15.23 -37.22
C ALA A 62 -1.59 13.76 -37.02
N VAL A 63 -1.08 13.13 -38.06
CA VAL A 63 -0.53 11.78 -38.07
C VAL A 63 0.90 11.89 -38.60
N ILE A 64 1.88 11.54 -37.77
CA ILE A 64 3.31 11.67 -38.09
C ILE A 64 3.94 10.27 -38.08
N PRO A 65 4.17 9.64 -39.25
CA PRO A 65 4.87 8.36 -39.29
C PRO A 65 6.33 8.52 -38.86
N PHE A 66 6.82 7.58 -38.06
CA PHE A 66 8.23 7.49 -37.77
C PHE A 66 8.98 7.00 -39.00
N PRO A 67 9.98 7.75 -39.49
CA PRO A 67 10.83 7.25 -40.57
C PRO A 67 11.55 5.97 -40.15
N GLU A 68 11.69 5.00 -41.04
CA GLU A 68 12.42 3.75 -40.75
C GLU A 68 13.89 4.02 -40.39
N SER A 69 14.47 5.09 -40.92
CA SER A 69 15.82 5.57 -40.56
C SER A 69 15.92 6.08 -39.11
N TYR A 70 14.79 6.29 -38.41
CA TYR A 70 14.71 6.70 -37.02
C TYR A 70 14.46 5.52 -36.09
N ARG A 71 14.64 4.29 -36.58
CA ARG A 71 14.60 3.06 -35.82
C ARG A 71 16.03 2.55 -35.58
N ILE A 72 16.35 2.25 -34.32
CA ILE A 72 17.59 1.57 -33.93
C ILE A 72 17.20 0.36 -33.08
N GLY A 73 17.57 -0.84 -33.55
CA GLY A 73 17.14 -2.09 -32.90
C GLY A 73 15.63 -2.19 -32.85
N PHE A 74 15.06 -2.23 -31.65
CA PHE A 74 13.62 -2.32 -31.41
C PHE A 74 13.01 -1.00 -30.90
N CYS A 75 13.71 0.11 -31.09
CA CYS A 75 13.25 1.42 -30.63
C CYS A 75 13.05 2.38 -31.81
N TYR A 76 11.89 3.02 -31.85
CA TYR A 76 11.63 4.19 -32.68
C TYR A 76 11.83 5.44 -31.82
N SER A 77 12.57 6.43 -32.31
CA SER A 77 12.76 7.69 -31.58
C SER A 77 12.79 8.89 -32.50
N MET A 78 11.97 9.90 -32.20
CA MET A 78 11.80 11.09 -33.01
C MET A 78 11.59 12.32 -32.16
N ILE A 79 12.33 13.39 -32.43
CA ILE A 79 11.99 14.72 -31.94
C ILE A 79 11.07 15.39 -32.96
N VAL A 80 9.97 15.94 -32.47
CA VAL A 80 9.07 16.82 -33.23
C VAL A 80 9.19 18.22 -32.65
N PHE A 81 9.54 19.20 -33.51
CA PHE A 81 9.77 20.58 -33.11
C PHE A 81 8.47 21.41 -33.10
N ASP A 82 8.53 22.54 -32.43
CA ASP A 82 7.48 23.57 -32.38
C ASP A 82 6.12 23.05 -31.91
N LEU A 83 6.12 22.07 -30.97
CA LEU A 83 4.93 21.59 -30.27
C LEU A 83 4.75 22.33 -28.94
N ASP A 84 3.56 22.91 -28.76
CA ASP A 84 3.13 23.42 -27.43
C ASP A 84 2.50 22.29 -26.62
N ILE A 85 3.19 21.86 -25.57
CA ILE A 85 2.78 20.73 -24.74
C ILE A 85 1.42 20.95 -24.02
N GLU A 86 1.01 22.21 -23.89
CA GLU A 86 -0.28 22.54 -23.27
C GLU A 86 -1.47 22.44 -24.25
N GLU A 87 -1.22 22.30 -25.55
CA GLU A 87 -2.25 22.36 -26.59
C GLU A 87 -2.57 21.01 -27.23
N PHE A 88 -1.83 19.93 -26.91
CA PHE A 88 -2.07 18.63 -27.54
C PHE A 88 -2.05 17.45 -26.56
N GLU A 89 -2.70 16.40 -26.99
CA GLU A 89 -2.64 15.04 -26.46
C GLU A 89 -2.06 14.13 -27.54
N TYR A 90 -1.45 13.02 -27.14
CA TYR A 90 -0.87 12.09 -28.11
C TYR A 90 -1.22 10.64 -27.84
N ALA A 91 -1.12 9.84 -28.89
CA ALA A 91 -1.21 8.39 -28.85
C ALA A 91 -0.39 7.79 -30.00
N TYR A 92 -0.33 6.48 -30.05
CA TYR A 92 0.36 5.78 -31.12
C TYR A 92 -0.59 4.87 -31.89
N ARG A 93 -0.14 4.52 -33.10
CA ARG A 93 -0.76 3.49 -33.92
C ARG A 93 0.34 2.64 -34.54
N LEU A 94 0.29 1.33 -34.31
CA LEU A 94 1.31 0.39 -34.75
C LEU A 94 0.70 -0.62 -35.70
N ASP A 95 1.41 -0.96 -36.79
CA ASP A 95 1.08 -2.06 -37.68
C ASP A 95 2.09 -3.19 -37.50
N GLY A 96 1.67 -4.42 -37.76
CA GLY A 96 2.51 -5.60 -37.60
C GLY A 96 1.72 -6.90 -37.75
N PRO A 97 2.34 -8.05 -37.43
CA PRO A 97 1.67 -9.34 -37.55
C PRO A 97 0.54 -9.50 -36.51
N TYR A 98 -0.57 -10.07 -36.95
CA TYR A 98 -1.67 -10.49 -36.11
C TYR A 98 -1.83 -12.00 -36.17
N ASP A 99 -1.53 -12.69 -35.07
CA ASP A 99 -1.66 -14.15 -34.91
C ASP A 99 -1.90 -14.46 -33.44
N GLU A 100 -3.15 -14.61 -33.03
CA GLU A 100 -3.54 -14.81 -31.64
C GLU A 100 -2.88 -16.05 -31.02
N LYS A 101 -2.68 -17.12 -31.80
CA LYS A 101 -2.03 -18.36 -31.32
C LYS A 101 -0.56 -18.16 -31.00
N LYS A 102 0.06 -17.12 -31.52
CA LYS A 102 1.44 -16.73 -31.21
C LYS A 102 1.50 -15.52 -30.27
N GLY A 103 0.36 -15.08 -29.76
CA GLY A 103 0.29 -13.91 -28.92
C GLY A 103 0.57 -12.58 -29.62
N LEU A 104 0.48 -12.51 -30.97
CA LEU A 104 0.75 -11.31 -31.75
C LEU A 104 -0.56 -10.58 -32.02
N ARG A 105 -0.67 -9.32 -31.62
CA ARG A 105 -1.93 -8.54 -31.64
C ARG A 105 -1.76 -7.13 -32.19
N PHE A 106 -0.87 -6.92 -33.17
CA PHE A 106 -0.73 -5.62 -33.84
C PHE A 106 -1.97 -5.35 -34.71
N ASP A 107 -2.56 -4.17 -34.52
CA ASP A 107 -3.74 -3.72 -35.28
C ASP A 107 -3.67 -2.22 -35.49
N LYS A 108 -3.36 -1.81 -36.74
CA LYS A 108 -3.27 -0.40 -37.14
C LYS A 108 -4.57 0.41 -36.98
N ASN A 109 -5.68 -0.23 -36.65
CA ASN A 109 -6.95 0.46 -36.40
C ASN A 109 -7.10 0.83 -34.91
N LYS A 110 -6.18 0.38 -34.03
CA LYS A 110 -6.19 0.69 -32.61
C LYS A 110 -5.37 1.93 -32.30
N ILE A 111 -5.95 2.80 -31.51
CA ILE A 111 -5.24 3.93 -30.88
C ILE A 111 -4.68 3.43 -29.55
N LEU A 112 -3.37 3.57 -29.36
CA LEU A 112 -2.64 2.99 -28.25
C LEU A 112 -2.08 4.07 -27.34
N LEU A 113 -2.38 3.96 -26.06
CA LEU A 113 -1.74 4.76 -25.00
C LEU A 113 -0.28 4.36 -24.88
N ASP A 114 0.59 5.35 -24.77
CA ASP A 114 2.01 5.15 -24.48
C ASP A 114 2.19 4.37 -23.17
N PRO A 115 2.91 3.23 -23.16
CA PRO A 115 3.23 2.51 -21.92
C PRO A 115 3.98 3.35 -20.87
N TYR A 116 4.65 4.42 -21.31
CA TYR A 116 5.38 5.39 -20.46
C TYR A 116 4.62 6.71 -20.27
N ALA A 117 3.32 6.75 -20.49
CA ALA A 117 2.51 7.96 -20.33
C ALA A 117 2.58 8.50 -18.89
N ARG A 118 3.06 9.75 -18.74
CA ARG A 118 3.23 10.43 -17.44
C ARG A 118 2.00 11.21 -17.00
N ALA A 119 1.05 11.39 -17.89
CA ALA A 119 -0.28 11.89 -17.65
C ALA A 119 -1.22 11.31 -18.70
N VAL A 120 -2.46 11.02 -18.30
CA VAL A 120 -3.47 10.41 -19.17
C VAL A 120 -4.70 11.33 -19.26
N THR A 121 -5.24 11.50 -20.45
CA THR A 121 -6.51 12.19 -20.65
C THR A 121 -7.65 11.19 -20.62
N GLY A 122 -8.65 11.49 -19.81
CA GLY A 122 -9.83 10.66 -19.78
C GLY A 122 -10.69 10.88 -18.55
N GLN A 123 -10.20 10.59 -17.38
CA GLN A 123 -10.94 10.56 -16.11
C GLN A 123 -10.84 11.88 -15.32
N SER A 124 -11.09 13.01 -15.92
CA SER A 124 -11.02 14.29 -15.22
C SER A 124 -12.11 14.50 -14.13
N GLN A 125 -13.10 13.62 -14.10
CA GLN A 125 -14.18 13.67 -13.12
C GLN A 125 -14.59 12.24 -12.76
N TRP A 126 -14.53 11.93 -11.48
CA TRP A 126 -14.92 10.63 -10.94
C TRP A 126 -16.39 10.28 -11.24
N GLY A 127 -16.63 9.02 -11.60
CA GLY A 127 -17.97 8.50 -11.89
C GLY A 127 -18.53 8.89 -13.26
N HIS A 128 -17.74 9.53 -14.11
CA HIS A 128 -18.15 9.83 -15.47
C HIS A 128 -17.47 8.90 -16.47
N VAL A 129 -18.29 8.29 -17.33
CA VAL A 129 -17.76 7.46 -18.43
C VAL A 129 -16.86 8.34 -19.30
N ASN A 130 -15.61 7.98 -19.39
CA ASN A 130 -14.72 8.54 -20.38
C ASN A 130 -15.29 8.23 -21.77
N ASN A 131 -15.13 9.15 -22.75
CA ASN A 131 -15.38 8.87 -24.15
C ASN A 131 -14.39 7.82 -24.71
N ALA A 132 -14.22 6.71 -23.99
CA ALA A 132 -13.31 5.61 -24.26
C ALA A 132 -13.60 4.89 -25.58
N GLN A 133 -14.62 5.30 -26.34
CA GLN A 133 -14.81 4.89 -27.74
C GLN A 133 -13.57 5.20 -28.59
N HIS A 134 -12.77 6.19 -28.19
CA HIS A 134 -11.57 6.65 -28.89
C HIS A 134 -10.26 6.32 -28.19
N GLY A 135 -10.28 5.54 -27.11
CA GLY A 135 -9.10 5.14 -26.34
C GLY A 135 -8.54 6.23 -25.40
N TYR A 136 -7.65 5.83 -24.51
CA TYR A 136 -6.91 6.74 -23.64
C TYR A 136 -5.83 7.47 -24.44
N ARG A 137 -5.51 8.70 -24.05
CA ARG A 137 -4.46 9.52 -24.63
C ARG A 137 -3.50 10.00 -23.58
N ALA A 138 -2.25 10.10 -23.96
CA ALA A 138 -1.20 10.61 -23.13
C ALA A 138 -1.04 12.12 -23.28
N ARG A 139 -0.56 12.75 -22.23
CA ARG A 139 -0.14 14.15 -22.22
C ARG A 139 1.33 14.26 -21.88
N VAL A 140 1.99 15.27 -22.43
CA VAL A 140 3.37 15.61 -22.10
C VAL A 140 3.36 16.51 -20.87
N VAL A 141 4.12 16.14 -19.85
CA VAL A 141 4.25 16.93 -18.62
C VAL A 141 5.68 17.43 -18.47
N GLN A 142 5.83 18.64 -17.97
CA GLN A 142 7.12 19.21 -17.65
C GLN A 142 7.37 19.20 -16.15
N SER A 143 8.54 18.71 -15.76
CA SER A 143 8.94 18.71 -14.36
C SER A 143 9.55 20.04 -13.97
N ASN A 144 8.78 20.86 -13.26
CA ASN A 144 9.20 22.18 -12.75
C ASN A 144 8.67 22.47 -11.33
N PHE A 145 8.30 21.43 -10.58
CA PHE A 145 7.81 21.57 -9.22
C PHE A 145 8.94 21.99 -8.28
N ASP A 146 8.71 23.04 -7.52
CA ASP A 146 9.66 23.53 -6.51
C ASP A 146 9.48 22.76 -5.18
N TRP A 147 10.37 21.84 -4.93
CA TRP A 147 10.44 21.11 -3.67
C TRP A 147 11.03 21.91 -2.51
N GLY A 148 11.59 23.10 -2.78
CA GLY A 148 12.32 23.89 -1.79
C GLY A 148 13.62 23.22 -1.33
N ASP A 149 14.10 23.65 -0.16
CA ASP A 149 15.34 23.14 0.46
C ASP A 149 15.13 21.85 1.28
N GLN A 150 13.99 21.19 1.10
CA GLN A 150 13.69 19.96 1.85
C GLN A 150 14.75 18.88 1.59
N ARG A 151 15.48 18.56 2.64
CA ARG A 151 16.26 17.33 2.70
C ARG A 151 15.33 16.22 3.14
N HIS A 152 15.19 15.24 2.28
CA HIS A 152 14.44 14.03 2.62
C HIS A 152 15.17 13.27 3.74
N HIS A 153 14.54 13.16 4.89
CA HIS A 153 14.99 12.32 6.00
C HIS A 153 14.17 11.05 6.00
N SER A 154 14.77 9.96 5.49
CA SER A 154 14.13 8.65 5.53
C SER A 154 13.99 8.20 6.99
N ILE A 155 12.76 7.89 7.40
CA ILE A 155 12.47 7.29 8.71
C ILE A 155 12.87 5.81 8.66
N PRO A 156 13.64 5.29 9.64
CA PRO A 156 13.93 3.86 9.69
C PRO A 156 12.67 3.00 9.74
N MET A 157 12.70 1.82 9.13
CA MET A 157 11.53 0.94 9.03
C MET A 157 10.96 0.59 10.41
N GLU A 158 11.80 0.36 11.42
CA GLU A 158 11.40 0.08 12.79
C GLU A 158 10.70 1.24 13.49
N ASP A 159 10.95 2.46 13.05
CA ASP A 159 10.37 3.68 13.61
C ASP A 159 9.06 4.09 12.88
N LEU A 160 8.69 3.41 11.79
CA LEU A 160 7.44 3.66 11.07
C LEU A 160 6.22 3.18 11.84
N ILE A 161 5.13 3.92 11.69
CA ILE A 161 3.76 3.55 12.06
C ILE A 161 2.92 3.87 10.83
N ILE A 162 2.54 2.82 10.11
CA ILE A 162 1.90 2.93 8.79
C ILE A 162 0.39 3.01 8.94
N TYR A 163 -0.21 3.97 8.25
CA TYR A 163 -1.65 4.17 8.17
C TYR A 163 -2.11 4.00 6.73
N GLU A 164 -2.77 2.87 6.46
CA GLU A 164 -3.30 2.56 5.14
C GLU A 164 -4.59 3.33 4.89
N LEU A 165 -4.70 4.00 3.75
CA LEU A 165 -5.90 4.75 3.39
C LEU A 165 -6.18 4.78 1.89
N HIS A 166 -7.47 4.95 1.55
CA HIS A 166 -7.94 5.20 0.19
C HIS A 166 -8.18 6.69 0.00
N VAL A 167 -7.54 7.31 -0.99
CA VAL A 167 -7.60 8.77 -1.21
C VAL A 167 -9.04 9.29 -1.25
N ARG A 168 -9.90 8.63 -2.04
CA ARG A 168 -11.31 9.05 -2.15
C ARG A 168 -12.11 8.74 -0.89
N GLY A 169 -12.09 7.51 -0.42
CA GLY A 169 -12.89 7.07 0.72
C GLY A 169 -12.57 7.80 2.02
N PHE A 170 -11.35 8.28 2.16
CA PHE A 170 -10.89 8.97 3.36
C PHE A 170 -11.65 10.27 3.65
N THR A 171 -12.04 10.99 2.62
CA THR A 171 -12.67 12.33 2.78
C THR A 171 -13.97 12.52 2.02
N MET A 172 -14.51 11.47 1.38
CA MET A 172 -15.67 11.62 0.51
C MET A 172 -16.95 11.94 1.27
N ASP A 173 -17.14 11.33 2.45
CA ASP A 173 -18.31 11.61 3.28
C ASP A 173 -18.33 13.07 3.79
N GLU A 174 -19.51 13.69 3.81
CA GLU A 174 -19.70 15.07 4.27
C GLU A 174 -19.21 15.31 5.70
N SER A 175 -19.28 14.27 6.56
CA SER A 175 -18.79 14.32 7.95
C SER A 175 -17.28 14.58 8.04
N SER A 176 -16.54 14.40 6.96
CA SER A 176 -15.11 14.72 6.88
C SER A 176 -14.84 16.22 7.11
N GLY A 177 -15.79 17.09 6.73
CA GLY A 177 -15.70 18.53 6.90
C GLY A 177 -14.62 19.21 6.05
N VAL A 178 -14.06 18.52 5.05
CA VAL A 178 -13.10 19.09 4.11
C VAL A 178 -13.84 19.82 2.98
N LYS A 179 -13.12 20.68 2.28
CA LYS A 179 -13.67 21.41 1.14
C LYS A 179 -13.63 20.59 -0.16
N HIS A 180 -12.59 19.77 -0.33
CA HIS A 180 -12.34 19.05 -1.57
C HIS A 180 -12.48 17.53 -1.34
N HIS A 181 -13.73 17.09 -1.20
CA HIS A 181 -14.07 15.71 -0.89
C HIS A 181 -13.47 14.71 -1.90
N GLY A 182 -12.91 13.62 -1.39
CA GLY A 182 -12.45 12.48 -2.19
C GLY A 182 -11.25 12.73 -3.11
N THR A 183 -10.42 13.75 -2.82
CA THR A 183 -9.31 14.18 -3.68
C THR A 183 -7.98 14.27 -2.92
N PHE A 184 -6.87 14.43 -3.66
CA PHE A 184 -5.55 14.72 -3.06
C PHE A 184 -5.58 15.97 -2.16
N GLU A 185 -6.28 17.02 -2.58
CA GLU A 185 -6.42 18.23 -1.78
C GLU A 185 -7.26 17.98 -0.51
N GLY A 186 -8.32 17.16 -0.59
CA GLY A 186 -9.10 16.77 0.59
C GLY A 186 -8.27 15.97 1.60
N LEU A 187 -7.42 15.07 1.13
CA LEU A 187 -6.47 14.38 1.99
C LEU A 187 -5.46 15.35 2.63
N ARG A 188 -4.98 16.34 1.86
CA ARG A 188 -4.09 17.40 2.35
C ARG A 188 -4.73 18.19 3.49
N GLU A 189 -6.01 18.50 3.41
CA GLU A 189 -6.77 19.16 4.47
C GLU A 189 -6.82 18.33 5.77
N LYS A 190 -6.61 17.01 5.71
CA LYS A 190 -6.56 16.07 6.86
C LYS A 190 -5.17 15.85 7.46
N ILE A 191 -4.13 16.46 6.95
CA ILE A 191 -2.77 16.34 7.53
C ILE A 191 -2.73 16.70 9.03
N PRO A 192 -3.42 17.76 9.53
CA PRO A 192 -3.47 18.03 10.96
C PRO A 192 -4.01 16.85 11.80
N TYR A 193 -5.02 16.14 11.29
CA TYR A 193 -5.56 14.96 11.94
C TYR A 193 -4.53 13.81 12.00
N LEU A 194 -3.85 13.51 10.88
CA LEU A 194 -2.81 12.48 10.83
C LEU A 194 -1.67 12.77 11.83
N LYS A 195 -1.32 14.04 11.94
CA LYS A 195 -0.34 14.51 12.91
C LYS A 195 -0.82 14.38 14.36
N GLU A 196 -2.09 14.71 14.63
CA GLU A 196 -2.72 14.53 15.94
C GLU A 196 -2.75 13.06 16.34
N LEU A 197 -3.14 12.16 15.42
CA LEU A 197 -3.13 10.71 15.63
C LEU A 197 -1.72 10.21 15.93
N GLY A 198 -0.71 10.79 15.29
CA GLY A 198 0.69 10.51 15.53
C GLY A 198 1.32 9.49 14.58
N VAL A 199 0.65 9.07 13.52
CA VAL A 199 1.25 8.25 12.46
C VAL A 199 2.34 9.01 11.73
N ASN A 200 3.32 8.33 11.18
CA ASN A 200 4.45 8.94 10.48
C ASN A 200 4.70 8.35 9.09
N ALA A 201 3.81 7.50 8.62
CA ALA A 201 3.74 7.08 7.22
C ALA A 201 2.29 6.85 6.82
N VAL A 202 1.92 7.27 5.62
CA VAL A 202 0.67 6.88 4.96
C VAL A 202 0.98 5.92 3.84
N GLU A 203 0.22 4.81 3.77
CA GLU A 203 0.22 3.91 2.63
C GLU A 203 -1.04 4.19 1.82
N LEU A 204 -0.85 4.79 0.66
CA LEU A 204 -1.94 5.14 -0.24
C LEU A 204 -2.31 3.94 -1.09
N MET A 205 -3.55 3.47 -1.00
CA MET A 205 -4.11 2.52 -1.96
C MET A 205 -3.93 3.07 -3.38
N PRO A 206 -4.07 2.26 -4.46
CA PRO A 206 -3.59 2.63 -5.78
C PRO A 206 -3.96 4.04 -6.23
N ILE A 207 -2.95 4.81 -6.61
CA ILE A 207 -3.09 6.18 -7.15
C ILE A 207 -2.60 6.29 -8.60
N PHE A 208 -2.15 5.19 -9.20
CA PHE A 208 -1.90 5.16 -10.63
C PHE A 208 -3.19 5.37 -11.40
N GLU A 209 -3.11 5.88 -12.64
CA GLU A 209 -4.30 6.05 -13.47
C GLU A 209 -5.02 4.71 -13.67
N PHE A 210 -6.27 4.66 -13.24
CA PHE A 210 -7.23 3.60 -13.51
C PHE A 210 -8.56 4.21 -13.92
N ASP A 211 -9.42 3.43 -14.56
CA ASP A 211 -10.72 3.86 -15.05
C ASP A 211 -11.81 3.19 -14.21
N GLU A 212 -12.36 3.92 -13.25
CA GLU A 212 -13.37 3.41 -12.32
C GLU A 212 -14.67 3.01 -13.02
N MET A 213 -14.95 3.59 -14.18
CA MET A 213 -16.17 3.33 -14.95
C MET A 213 -16.04 2.24 -16.01
N ARG A 214 -14.84 1.66 -16.15
CA ARG A 214 -14.56 0.70 -17.21
C ARG A 214 -15.40 -0.57 -17.14
N ASP A 215 -15.50 -1.17 -15.97
CA ASP A 215 -16.18 -2.44 -15.74
C ASP A 215 -17.42 -2.24 -14.85
N VAL A 216 -18.11 -1.10 -15.05
CA VAL A 216 -19.31 -0.75 -14.30
C VAL A 216 -20.38 -1.82 -14.42
N ARG A 217 -20.98 -2.18 -13.28
CA ARG A 217 -22.10 -3.11 -13.20
C ARG A 217 -23.29 -2.43 -12.54
N LEU A 218 -24.49 -2.69 -13.04
CA LEU A 218 -25.71 -2.18 -12.45
C LEU A 218 -26.40 -3.31 -11.68
N ILE A 219 -26.52 -3.16 -10.35
CA ILE A 219 -27.18 -4.11 -9.46
C ILE A 219 -28.22 -3.34 -8.64
N ASP A 220 -29.49 -3.72 -8.77
CA ASP A 220 -30.60 -3.10 -8.05
C ASP A 220 -30.60 -1.55 -8.13
N GLU A 221 -30.39 -1.01 -9.34
CA GLU A 221 -30.27 0.42 -9.63
C GLU A 221 -29.01 1.12 -9.07
N ASN A 222 -28.10 0.39 -8.41
CA ASN A 222 -26.82 0.91 -7.94
C ASN A 222 -25.72 0.61 -8.96
N GLU A 223 -24.96 1.63 -9.32
CA GLU A 223 -23.74 1.47 -10.13
C GLU A 223 -22.60 0.99 -9.22
N LEU A 224 -22.04 -0.17 -9.54
CA LEU A 224 -20.85 -0.73 -8.93
C LEU A 224 -19.68 -0.45 -9.85
N ILE A 225 -18.72 0.32 -9.37
CA ILE A 225 -17.57 0.81 -10.13
C ILE A 225 -16.27 0.26 -9.52
N ASP A 226 -15.14 0.39 -10.20
CA ASP A 226 -13.84 0.08 -9.60
C ASP A 226 -13.48 1.20 -8.62
N PHE A 227 -13.78 0.98 -7.33
CA PHE A 227 -13.50 1.96 -6.29
C PHE A 227 -12.06 1.87 -5.78
N TRP A 228 -11.50 0.67 -5.63
CA TRP A 228 -10.17 0.51 -5.03
C TRP A 228 -9.02 0.91 -5.96
N GLY A 229 -9.18 0.71 -7.27
CA GLY A 229 -8.17 1.07 -8.26
C GLY A 229 -7.09 0.02 -8.54
N TYR A 230 -7.27 -1.23 -8.15
CA TYR A 230 -6.35 -2.32 -8.50
C TYR A 230 -6.53 -2.79 -9.94
N ASN A 231 -6.60 -1.86 -10.87
CA ASN A 231 -6.80 -2.13 -12.30
C ASN A 231 -6.13 -1.06 -13.18
N PRO A 232 -4.79 -0.99 -13.21
CA PRO A 232 -4.07 0.14 -13.77
C PRO A 232 -4.19 0.24 -15.28
N VAL A 233 -4.46 1.45 -15.75
CA VAL A 233 -4.41 1.88 -17.15
C VAL A 233 -3.01 2.35 -17.52
N SER A 234 -2.34 3.05 -16.61
CA SER A 234 -0.96 3.56 -16.77
C SER A 234 -0.20 3.50 -15.46
N PHE A 235 1.08 3.10 -15.52
CA PHE A 235 1.94 2.99 -14.34
C PHE A 235 2.63 4.30 -13.96
N PHE A 236 2.87 5.21 -14.93
CA PHE A 236 3.61 6.45 -14.71
C PHE A 236 2.73 7.64 -14.37
N ALA A 237 1.43 7.55 -14.62
CA ALA A 237 0.50 8.66 -14.46
C ALA A 237 -0.27 8.57 -13.13
N PRO A 238 -0.37 9.68 -12.36
CA PRO A 238 -1.30 9.75 -11.24
C PRO A 238 -2.74 9.74 -11.73
N ASN A 239 -3.66 9.23 -10.89
CA ASN A 239 -5.09 9.20 -11.20
C ASN A 239 -5.64 10.61 -11.34
N THR A 240 -6.21 10.92 -12.51
CA THR A 240 -6.73 12.25 -12.85
C THR A 240 -7.98 12.62 -12.07
N SER A 241 -8.82 11.64 -11.71
CA SER A 241 -10.06 11.89 -10.99
C SER A 241 -9.87 12.11 -9.48
N TYR A 242 -8.67 11.89 -8.95
CA TYR A 242 -8.30 12.29 -7.58
C TYR A 242 -7.85 13.77 -7.48
N CYS A 243 -7.79 14.49 -8.60
CA CYS A 243 -7.53 15.92 -8.62
C CYS A 243 -8.77 16.72 -8.21
N SER A 244 -8.60 17.78 -7.41
CA SER A 244 -9.68 18.67 -7.01
C SER A 244 -10.10 19.64 -8.12
N SER A 245 -9.28 19.75 -9.17
CA SER A 245 -9.45 20.66 -10.29
C SER A 245 -9.57 19.87 -11.59
N MET A 246 -10.44 20.33 -12.48
CA MET A 246 -10.56 19.82 -13.85
C MET A 246 -9.59 20.50 -14.84
N GLU A 247 -8.68 21.34 -14.33
CA GLU A 247 -7.66 21.97 -15.15
C GLU A 247 -6.64 20.97 -15.65
N TYR A 248 -6.18 21.22 -16.85
CA TYR A 248 -5.21 20.36 -17.53
C TYR A 248 -3.87 20.29 -16.78
N ASN A 249 -3.32 19.08 -16.62
CA ASN A 249 -2.04 18.82 -15.95
C ASN A 249 -1.96 19.22 -14.47
N ARG A 250 -3.08 19.24 -13.75
CA ARG A 250 -3.10 19.62 -12.31
C ARG A 250 -2.92 18.44 -11.36
N GLU A 251 -3.26 17.23 -11.78
CA GLU A 251 -3.23 16.02 -10.94
C GLU A 251 -1.83 15.74 -10.36
N GLY A 252 -0.80 15.85 -11.18
CA GLY A 252 0.58 15.68 -10.73
C GLY A 252 1.04 16.79 -9.78
N LEU A 253 0.59 18.01 -10.00
CA LEU A 253 0.91 19.16 -9.12
C LEU A 253 0.24 19.00 -7.75
N GLU A 254 -1.03 18.61 -7.69
CA GLU A 254 -1.74 18.38 -6.43
C GLU A 254 -1.11 17.24 -5.63
N LEU A 255 -0.77 16.13 -6.28
CA LEU A 255 -0.10 15.01 -5.63
C LEU A 255 1.28 15.41 -5.08
N LYS A 256 2.10 16.13 -5.86
CA LYS A 256 3.41 16.64 -5.40
C LYS A 256 3.24 17.59 -4.20
N THR A 257 2.21 18.44 -4.22
CA THR A 257 1.92 19.36 -3.11
C THR A 257 1.51 18.59 -1.86
N LEU A 258 0.65 17.58 -2.00
CA LEU A 258 0.26 16.69 -0.89
C LEU A 258 1.50 16.00 -0.28
N ILE A 259 2.35 15.40 -1.11
CA ILE A 259 3.56 14.70 -0.62
C ILE A 259 4.49 15.67 0.09
N LYS A 260 4.71 16.86 -0.48
CA LYS A 260 5.53 17.91 0.14
C LYS A 260 5.00 18.29 1.52
N ASP A 261 3.70 18.53 1.66
CA ASP A 261 3.10 18.93 2.93
C ASP A 261 3.09 17.77 3.96
N LEU A 262 2.94 16.52 3.52
CA LEU A 262 3.13 15.34 4.39
C LEU A 262 4.57 15.29 4.92
N HIS A 263 5.57 15.45 4.06
CA HIS A 263 6.98 15.50 4.46
C HIS A 263 7.27 16.66 5.42
N ASP A 264 6.72 17.85 5.19
CA ASP A 264 6.85 19.01 6.08
C ASP A 264 6.28 18.75 7.48
N ASN A 265 5.37 17.78 7.61
CA ASN A 265 4.79 17.33 8.86
C ASN A 265 5.40 16.01 9.39
N GLY A 266 6.48 15.53 8.80
CA GLY A 266 7.20 14.33 9.26
C GLY A 266 6.48 13.02 8.94
N ILE A 267 5.69 12.99 7.85
CA ILE A 267 4.92 11.83 7.41
C ILE A 267 5.44 11.39 6.05
N GLU A 268 5.92 10.15 5.95
CA GLU A 268 6.34 9.52 4.71
C GLU A 268 5.16 9.02 3.88
N VAL A 269 5.39 8.86 2.58
CA VAL A 269 4.38 8.37 1.63
C VAL A 269 4.83 7.06 1.01
N ILE A 270 4.04 6.02 1.20
CA ILE A 270 4.20 4.71 0.57
C ILE A 270 3.08 4.57 -0.45
N LEU A 271 3.41 4.17 -1.67
CA LEU A 271 2.42 3.90 -2.72
C LEU A 271 2.15 2.40 -2.82
N ASP A 272 0.88 2.03 -2.84
CA ASP A 272 0.46 0.70 -3.22
C ASP A 272 0.49 0.60 -4.75
N VAL A 273 1.35 -0.27 -5.28
CA VAL A 273 1.63 -0.37 -6.72
C VAL A 273 1.25 -1.73 -7.29
N VAL A 274 0.60 -1.69 -8.44
CA VAL A 274 0.04 -2.87 -9.11
C VAL A 274 0.79 -3.11 -10.40
N PHE A 275 1.83 -3.97 -10.35
CA PHE A 275 2.58 -4.40 -11.54
C PHE A 275 2.29 -5.84 -11.95
N ASN A 276 1.41 -6.52 -11.25
CA ASN A 276 1.12 -7.93 -11.52
C ASN A 276 0.16 -8.11 -12.69
N HIS A 277 -0.64 -7.11 -13.05
CA HIS A 277 -1.58 -7.13 -14.19
C HIS A 277 -1.89 -5.70 -14.67
N THR A 278 -2.68 -5.61 -15.74
CA THR A 278 -3.18 -4.35 -16.30
C THR A 278 -4.69 -4.43 -16.55
N ALA A 279 -5.30 -3.26 -16.78
CA ALA A 279 -6.72 -3.13 -17.12
C ALA A 279 -7.10 -3.68 -18.51
N GLU A 280 -6.18 -4.31 -19.23
CA GLU A 280 -6.47 -4.89 -20.57
C GLU A 280 -7.13 -6.28 -20.50
N GLY A 281 -7.34 -6.86 -19.27
CA GLY A 281 -8.03 -8.14 -19.11
C GLY A 281 -7.38 -9.30 -19.89
N ASN A 282 -8.15 -10.33 -20.20
CA ASN A 282 -7.70 -11.49 -20.97
C ASN A 282 -7.78 -11.27 -22.49
N GLU A 283 -7.81 -12.35 -23.28
CA GLU A 283 -7.93 -12.32 -24.75
C GLU A 283 -9.18 -11.61 -25.28
N PHE A 284 -10.24 -11.56 -24.48
CA PHE A 284 -11.50 -10.87 -24.79
C PHE A 284 -11.53 -9.43 -24.28
N GLY A 285 -10.55 -9.06 -23.46
CA GLY A 285 -10.41 -7.73 -22.93
C GLY A 285 -9.93 -6.74 -24.00
N PRO A 286 -9.96 -5.43 -23.69
CA PRO A 286 -9.58 -4.41 -24.65
C PRO A 286 -8.09 -4.42 -24.97
N CYS A 287 -7.76 -3.72 -26.06
CA CYS A 287 -6.40 -3.44 -26.48
C CYS A 287 -6.27 -1.93 -26.61
N PHE A 288 -5.60 -1.30 -25.65
CA PHE A 288 -5.43 0.15 -25.63
C PHE A 288 -4.00 0.61 -25.33
N SER A 289 -3.09 -0.32 -24.96
CA SER A 289 -1.68 -0.02 -24.64
C SER A 289 -0.81 -1.24 -24.92
N PHE A 290 -0.37 -1.95 -23.88
CA PHE A 290 0.63 -3.02 -23.90
C PHE A 290 0.34 -4.15 -24.91
N LYS A 291 -0.92 -4.57 -25.03
CA LYS A 291 -1.35 -5.58 -26.03
C LYS A 291 -1.02 -5.17 -27.46
N GLY A 292 -1.20 -3.90 -27.78
CA GLY A 292 -0.98 -3.37 -29.13
C GLY A 292 0.47 -3.02 -29.42
N PHE A 293 1.32 -2.88 -28.39
CA PHE A 293 2.75 -2.64 -28.57
C PHE A 293 3.52 -3.95 -28.79
N ASP A 294 3.49 -4.87 -27.82
CA ASP A 294 4.12 -6.19 -27.93
C ASP A 294 3.48 -7.14 -26.91
N ASN A 295 2.32 -7.67 -27.25
CA ASN A 295 1.53 -8.51 -26.35
C ASN A 295 2.33 -9.67 -25.73
N ASN A 296 3.14 -10.34 -26.52
CA ASN A 296 3.95 -11.51 -26.12
C ASN A 296 5.21 -11.14 -25.32
N ILE A 297 5.52 -9.87 -25.16
CA ILE A 297 6.61 -9.37 -24.30
C ILE A 297 6.03 -8.94 -22.97
N TYR A 298 4.96 -8.16 -22.98
CA TYR A 298 4.38 -7.59 -21.77
C TYR A 298 3.62 -8.60 -20.92
N TYR A 299 3.01 -9.64 -21.54
CA TYR A 299 2.19 -10.60 -20.81
C TYR A 299 2.78 -12.01 -20.79
N MET A 300 2.54 -12.73 -19.69
CA MET A 300 2.79 -14.15 -19.62
C MET A 300 1.72 -14.89 -20.42
N LEU A 301 2.14 -15.61 -21.46
CA LEU A 301 1.25 -16.33 -22.36
C LEU A 301 1.54 -17.83 -22.34
N THR A 302 0.48 -18.61 -22.45
CA THR A 302 0.59 -20.04 -22.74
C THR A 302 1.12 -20.27 -24.15
N PRO A 303 1.64 -21.47 -24.49
CA PRO A 303 2.18 -21.74 -25.82
C PRO A 303 1.20 -21.56 -26.99
N ASP A 304 -0.11 -21.54 -26.70
CA ASP A 304 -1.20 -21.32 -27.67
C ASP A 304 -1.78 -19.89 -27.61
N GLY A 305 -1.10 -18.96 -26.93
CA GLY A 305 -1.37 -17.53 -26.95
C GLY A 305 -2.43 -17.01 -25.97
N HIS A 306 -2.94 -17.86 -25.06
CA HIS A 306 -3.80 -17.45 -23.97
C HIS A 306 -3.01 -16.80 -22.81
N TYR A 307 -3.69 -16.02 -21.98
CA TYR A 307 -3.03 -15.35 -20.85
C TYR A 307 -2.99 -16.25 -19.62
N TYR A 308 -1.84 -16.34 -18.96
CA TYR A 308 -1.78 -16.78 -17.58
C TYR A 308 -2.51 -15.78 -16.68
N ASN A 309 -3.25 -16.28 -15.70
CA ASN A 309 -4.07 -15.47 -14.80
C ASN A 309 -3.74 -15.72 -13.33
N PHE A 310 -2.48 -15.48 -12.94
CA PHE A 310 -2.04 -15.57 -11.54
C PHE A 310 -2.54 -14.38 -10.69
N SER A 311 -3.02 -13.32 -11.33
CA SER A 311 -3.59 -12.15 -10.68
C SER A 311 -5.08 -12.31 -10.31
N GLY A 312 -5.80 -13.19 -10.98
CA GLY A 312 -7.25 -13.25 -10.90
C GLY A 312 -7.98 -12.20 -11.75
N CYS A 313 -7.24 -11.29 -12.41
CA CYS A 313 -7.79 -10.14 -13.16
C CYS A 313 -7.74 -10.34 -14.68
N GLY A 314 -7.48 -11.56 -15.16
CA GLY A 314 -7.52 -11.92 -16.57
C GLY A 314 -6.18 -12.00 -17.28
N ASN A 315 -5.17 -11.27 -16.82
CA ASN A 315 -3.81 -11.32 -17.34
C ASN A 315 -2.76 -11.32 -16.22
N THR A 316 -1.54 -11.63 -16.60
CA THR A 316 -0.36 -11.53 -15.72
C THR A 316 0.76 -10.86 -16.49
N LEU A 317 1.31 -9.77 -15.92
CA LEU A 317 2.43 -9.05 -16.51
C LEU A 317 3.71 -9.90 -16.43
N ASN A 318 4.49 -9.96 -17.52
CA ASN A 318 5.75 -10.71 -17.61
C ASN A 318 6.92 -9.90 -17.00
N CYS A 319 6.90 -9.73 -15.67
CA CYS A 319 7.75 -8.79 -14.94
C CYS A 319 9.24 -9.08 -15.04
N ASN A 320 9.65 -10.35 -15.31
CA ASN A 320 11.05 -10.73 -15.43
C ASN A 320 11.57 -10.70 -16.87
N HIS A 321 10.70 -10.43 -17.87
CA HIS A 321 11.17 -10.11 -19.21
C HIS A 321 12.02 -8.82 -19.18
N PRO A 322 13.20 -8.77 -19.80
CA PRO A 322 14.11 -7.61 -19.68
C PRO A 322 13.46 -6.26 -19.98
N VAL A 323 12.62 -6.16 -21.01
CA VAL A 323 11.92 -4.92 -21.40
C VAL A 323 10.94 -4.47 -20.32
N VAL A 324 10.14 -5.41 -19.78
CA VAL A 324 9.14 -5.12 -18.74
C VAL A 324 9.82 -4.79 -17.42
N ARG A 325 10.86 -5.54 -17.06
CA ARG A 325 11.67 -5.26 -15.87
C ARG A 325 12.27 -3.86 -15.91
N ASP A 326 12.86 -3.47 -17.03
CA ASP A 326 13.48 -2.15 -17.17
C ASP A 326 12.43 -1.04 -17.13
N MET A 327 11.23 -1.25 -17.71
CA MET A 327 10.10 -0.32 -17.60
C MET A 327 9.65 -0.15 -16.13
N ILE A 328 9.54 -1.23 -15.36
CA ILE A 328 9.15 -1.16 -13.95
C ILE A 328 10.22 -0.40 -13.14
N LEU A 329 11.50 -0.66 -13.38
CA LEU A 329 12.60 0.08 -12.73
C LEU A 329 12.54 1.57 -13.05
N GLU A 330 12.36 1.95 -14.32
CA GLU A 330 12.21 3.34 -14.73
C GLU A 330 10.97 4.00 -14.10
N CYS A 331 9.87 3.27 -14.01
CA CYS A 331 8.64 3.73 -13.37
C CYS A 331 8.87 4.06 -11.89
N LEU A 332 9.46 3.16 -11.13
CA LEU A 332 9.68 3.38 -9.69
C LEU A 332 10.72 4.49 -9.45
N ARG A 333 11.78 4.57 -10.26
CA ARG A 333 12.74 5.67 -10.22
C ARG A 333 12.06 7.01 -10.51
N TYR A 334 11.15 7.04 -11.51
CA TYR A 334 10.36 8.24 -11.84
C TYR A 334 9.53 8.71 -10.64
N TRP A 335 8.80 7.81 -9.96
CA TRP A 335 8.03 8.15 -8.77
C TRP A 335 8.92 8.67 -7.62
N VAL A 336 10.11 8.13 -7.45
CA VAL A 336 11.06 8.60 -6.43
C VAL A 336 11.67 9.96 -6.80
N ILE A 337 12.08 10.14 -8.05
CA ILE A 337 12.75 11.38 -8.49
C ILE A 337 11.75 12.53 -8.58
N GLU A 338 10.61 12.31 -9.23
CA GLU A 338 9.63 13.36 -9.54
C GLU A 338 8.66 13.64 -8.40
N TYR A 339 8.24 12.59 -7.69
CA TYR A 339 7.24 12.70 -6.62
C TYR A 339 7.81 12.51 -5.21
N ARG A 340 9.10 12.18 -5.09
CA ARG A 340 9.79 11.94 -3.82
C ARG A 340 9.09 10.93 -2.90
N VAL A 341 8.56 9.88 -3.49
CA VAL A 341 7.90 8.78 -2.80
C VAL A 341 8.92 8.02 -1.93
N ASP A 342 8.53 7.64 -0.72
CA ASP A 342 9.40 7.04 0.31
C ASP A 342 9.39 5.51 0.32
N GLY A 343 8.35 4.91 -0.27
CA GLY A 343 8.19 3.47 -0.30
C GLY A 343 7.15 3.00 -1.29
N PHE A 344 7.18 1.70 -1.54
CA PHE A 344 6.22 1.00 -2.37
C PHE A 344 5.79 -0.30 -1.69
N ARG A 345 4.48 -0.53 -1.63
CA ARG A 345 3.87 -1.81 -1.34
C ARG A 345 3.45 -2.44 -2.65
N PHE A 346 3.92 -3.63 -2.94
CA PHE A 346 3.68 -4.32 -4.20
C PHE A 346 2.54 -5.32 -4.05
N ASP A 347 1.45 -5.03 -4.76
CA ASP A 347 0.28 -5.90 -4.85
C ASP A 347 0.65 -7.25 -5.49
N LEU A 348 0.18 -8.36 -4.90
CA LEU A 348 0.44 -9.73 -5.35
C LEU A 348 1.91 -9.93 -5.77
N ALA A 349 2.85 -9.56 -4.92
CA ALA A 349 4.28 -9.46 -5.25
C ALA A 349 4.92 -10.80 -5.63
N SER A 350 4.33 -11.93 -5.25
CA SER A 350 4.81 -13.25 -5.68
C SER A 350 4.78 -13.43 -7.20
N ILE A 351 3.90 -12.72 -7.91
CA ILE A 351 3.87 -12.69 -9.38
C ILE A 351 5.17 -12.10 -9.96
N LEU A 352 5.72 -11.07 -9.30
CA LEU A 352 6.96 -10.42 -9.73
C LEU A 352 8.18 -11.34 -9.62
N GLY A 353 8.03 -12.47 -8.93
CA GLY A 353 9.02 -13.52 -8.79
C GLY A 353 8.85 -14.71 -9.75
N ARG A 354 7.89 -14.65 -10.68
CA ARG A 354 7.64 -15.74 -11.63
C ARG A 354 8.42 -15.57 -12.94
N ASN A 355 8.78 -16.70 -13.53
CA ASN A 355 9.31 -16.78 -14.90
C ASN A 355 8.18 -16.65 -15.94
N ASP A 356 8.51 -16.52 -17.21
CA ASP A 356 7.57 -16.40 -18.33
C ASP A 356 6.61 -17.59 -18.50
N ASP A 357 7.00 -18.78 -18.01
CA ASP A 357 6.17 -19.99 -17.92
C ASP A 357 5.34 -20.10 -16.63
N GLY A 358 5.39 -19.07 -15.77
CA GLY A 358 4.68 -19.01 -14.50
C GLY A 358 5.37 -19.69 -13.33
N THR A 359 6.53 -20.35 -13.53
CA THR A 359 7.26 -21.00 -12.42
C THR A 359 7.91 -19.97 -11.49
N PRO A 360 7.87 -20.17 -10.15
CA PRO A 360 8.57 -19.28 -9.23
C PRO A 360 10.08 -19.39 -9.37
N LEU A 361 10.76 -18.24 -9.43
CA LEU A 361 12.22 -18.14 -9.48
C LEU A 361 12.80 -18.02 -8.07
N SER A 362 13.90 -18.69 -7.80
CA SER A 362 14.62 -18.57 -6.52
C SER A 362 15.35 -17.25 -6.37
N GLN A 363 15.76 -16.64 -7.47
CA GLN A 363 16.39 -15.32 -7.53
C GLN A 363 15.79 -14.50 -8.68
N PRO A 364 14.58 -13.96 -8.50
CA PRO A 364 13.90 -13.19 -9.53
C PRO A 364 14.70 -11.97 -9.95
N PRO A 365 14.98 -11.77 -11.24
CA PRO A 365 15.76 -10.63 -11.73
C PRO A 365 15.20 -9.28 -11.35
N LEU A 366 13.87 -9.10 -11.45
CA LEU A 366 13.22 -7.83 -11.08
C LEU A 366 13.40 -7.53 -9.59
N LEU A 367 13.01 -8.45 -8.71
CA LEU A 367 13.08 -8.23 -7.25
C LEU A 367 14.51 -7.96 -6.79
N ARG A 368 15.49 -8.65 -7.40
CA ARG A 368 16.89 -8.40 -7.13
C ARG A 368 17.35 -7.03 -7.63
N SER A 369 16.93 -6.64 -8.83
CA SER A 369 17.26 -5.33 -9.39
C SER A 369 16.72 -4.21 -8.51
N LEU A 370 15.49 -4.32 -8.01
CA LEU A 370 14.88 -3.36 -7.09
C LEU A 370 15.66 -3.28 -5.76
N ALA A 371 16.08 -4.43 -5.22
CA ALA A 371 16.80 -4.48 -3.95
C ALA A 371 18.17 -3.76 -3.98
N PHE A 372 18.82 -3.72 -5.15
CA PHE A 372 20.16 -3.15 -5.33
C PHE A 372 20.21 -1.89 -6.19
N ASP A 373 19.06 -1.34 -6.56
CA ASP A 373 19.01 -0.12 -7.34
C ASP A 373 19.53 1.08 -6.54
N SER A 374 20.37 1.91 -7.16
CA SER A 374 21.02 3.04 -6.51
C SER A 374 20.05 4.16 -6.11
N ILE A 375 19.00 4.40 -6.92
CA ILE A 375 17.99 5.43 -6.65
C ILE A 375 17.01 4.95 -5.59
N LEU A 376 16.67 3.64 -5.62
CA LEU A 376 15.77 3.02 -4.66
C LEU A 376 16.47 2.59 -3.35
N GLY A 377 17.74 2.92 -3.14
CA GLY A 377 18.57 2.43 -2.04
C GLY A 377 17.99 2.61 -0.64
N ASN A 378 17.31 3.74 -0.39
CA ASN A 378 16.67 4.05 0.90
C ASN A 378 15.14 3.95 0.87
N VAL A 379 14.56 3.57 -0.26
CA VAL A 379 13.12 3.46 -0.45
C VAL A 379 12.63 2.16 0.19
N LYS A 380 11.50 2.20 0.90
CA LYS A 380 10.88 1.02 1.49
C LYS A 380 10.33 0.12 0.38
N LEU A 381 10.68 -1.17 0.42
CA LEU A 381 10.16 -2.20 -0.49
C LEU A 381 9.36 -3.19 0.35
N ILE A 382 8.05 -3.20 0.18
CA ILE A 382 7.12 -4.01 0.96
C ILE A 382 6.37 -4.94 0.00
N ALA A 383 6.40 -6.23 0.27
CA ALA A 383 5.73 -7.23 -0.55
C ALA A 383 4.44 -7.72 0.11
N GLU A 384 3.37 -7.75 -0.67
CA GLU A 384 2.30 -8.69 -0.45
C GLU A 384 2.75 -10.06 -0.99
N ALA A 385 3.28 -10.91 -0.10
CA ALA A 385 4.08 -12.09 -0.46
C ALA A 385 3.23 -13.32 -0.83
N TRP A 386 2.19 -13.13 -1.65
CA TRP A 386 1.34 -14.18 -2.23
C TRP A 386 0.77 -13.77 -3.60
N ASP A 387 0.00 -14.67 -4.22
CA ASP A 387 -0.76 -14.40 -5.43
C ASP A 387 -2.07 -15.22 -5.51
N ALA A 388 -2.92 -14.90 -6.49
CA ALA A 388 -4.18 -15.61 -6.72
C ALA A 388 -3.99 -17.00 -7.34
N GLY A 389 -2.79 -17.34 -7.82
CA GLY A 389 -2.42 -18.66 -8.31
C GLY A 389 -2.06 -19.66 -7.21
N GLY A 390 -2.15 -19.24 -5.92
CA GLY A 390 -1.92 -20.10 -4.77
C GLY A 390 -0.48 -20.12 -4.25
N LEU A 391 0.42 -19.30 -4.77
CA LEU A 391 1.75 -19.14 -4.22
C LEU A 391 1.70 -18.25 -2.97
N TYR A 392 2.18 -18.78 -1.84
CA TYR A 392 2.23 -18.07 -0.55
C TYR A 392 3.66 -18.09 0.00
N GLN A 393 4.33 -16.94 0.01
CA GLN A 393 5.75 -16.80 0.31
C GLN A 393 6.04 -15.98 1.58
N VAL A 394 5.06 -15.80 2.46
CA VAL A 394 5.29 -15.12 3.75
C VAL A 394 6.34 -15.88 4.56
N GLY A 395 7.43 -15.20 4.90
CA GLY A 395 8.62 -15.79 5.55
C GLY A 395 9.67 -16.34 4.58
N SER A 396 9.33 -16.50 3.30
CA SER A 396 10.24 -17.07 2.28
C SER A 396 10.38 -16.21 1.02
N PHE A 397 9.78 -15.05 0.98
CA PHE A 397 9.90 -14.12 -0.15
C PHE A 397 11.37 -13.70 -0.37
N PRO A 398 11.88 -13.66 -1.60
CA PRO A 398 13.26 -13.26 -1.87
C PRO A 398 13.55 -11.82 -1.41
N SER A 399 14.47 -11.63 -0.46
CA SER A 399 14.56 -10.36 0.24
C SER A 399 15.88 -9.60 0.13
N TRP A 400 17.02 -10.28 0.04
CA TRP A 400 18.37 -9.66 0.11
C TRP A 400 18.53 -8.66 1.27
N LYS A 401 17.83 -8.89 2.40
CA LYS A 401 17.74 -8.00 3.58
C LYS A 401 17.15 -6.61 3.27
N ARG A 402 16.46 -6.46 2.15
CA ARG A 402 15.88 -5.20 1.68
C ARG A 402 14.37 -5.22 1.69
N TRP A 403 13.76 -6.33 1.27
CA TRP A 403 12.32 -6.47 1.21
C TRP A 403 11.72 -6.79 2.57
N ALA A 404 10.73 -6.02 2.97
CA ALA A 404 9.78 -6.36 4.01
C ALA A 404 8.54 -7.03 3.42
N GLU A 405 7.76 -7.68 4.25
CA GLU A 405 6.54 -8.40 3.85
C GLU A 405 5.36 -7.97 4.72
N TRP A 406 4.19 -7.81 4.13
CA TRP A 406 2.96 -7.88 4.89
C TRP A 406 2.88 -9.26 5.55
N ASN A 407 2.93 -9.28 6.87
CA ASN A 407 2.95 -10.54 7.63
C ASN A 407 1.53 -11.09 7.80
N GLY A 408 1.04 -11.81 6.79
CA GLY A 408 -0.29 -12.43 6.82
C GLY A 408 -0.44 -13.46 7.94
N ARG A 409 0.67 -14.10 8.39
CA ARG A 409 0.63 -15.01 9.55
C ARG A 409 0.46 -14.24 10.86
N TYR A 410 1.07 -13.06 11.01
CA TYR A 410 0.80 -12.20 12.15
C TYR A 410 -0.69 -11.87 12.22
N ARG A 411 -1.29 -11.42 11.10
CA ARG A 411 -2.72 -11.13 11.01
C ARG A 411 -3.57 -12.29 11.48
N ASP A 412 -3.40 -13.45 10.89
CA ASP A 412 -4.27 -14.60 11.11
C ASP A 412 -4.08 -15.20 12.51
N ASP A 413 -2.84 -15.40 12.95
CA ASP A 413 -2.53 -15.97 14.26
C ASP A 413 -2.98 -15.03 15.41
N MET A 414 -2.75 -13.72 15.26
CA MET A 414 -3.13 -12.75 16.30
C MET A 414 -4.64 -12.51 16.35
N ARG A 415 -5.35 -12.50 15.23
CA ARG A 415 -6.82 -12.48 15.22
C ARG A 415 -7.38 -13.67 15.98
N ARG A 416 -6.88 -14.88 15.71
CA ARG A 416 -7.30 -16.11 16.37
C ARG A 416 -6.97 -16.10 17.86
N PHE A 417 -5.76 -15.69 18.23
CA PHE A 417 -5.35 -15.59 19.64
C PHE A 417 -6.22 -14.58 20.41
N LEU A 418 -6.41 -13.38 19.88
CA LEU A 418 -7.16 -12.32 20.57
C LEU A 418 -8.65 -12.62 20.71
N LYS A 419 -9.25 -13.41 19.81
CA LYS A 419 -10.64 -13.87 19.98
C LYS A 419 -10.76 -15.06 20.96
N GLY A 420 -9.62 -15.67 21.35
CA GLY A 420 -9.56 -16.72 22.39
C GLY A 420 -9.57 -18.14 21.86
N ASP A 421 -9.03 -18.41 20.66
CA ASP A 421 -8.83 -19.78 20.17
C ASP A 421 -7.72 -20.47 20.99
N ASP A 422 -7.88 -21.79 21.19
CA ASP A 422 -6.92 -22.64 21.89
C ASP A 422 -5.64 -22.87 21.08
N PHE A 423 -4.56 -23.30 21.73
CA PHE A 423 -3.29 -23.72 21.15
C PHE A 423 -2.47 -22.61 20.44
N LEU A 424 -2.71 -21.34 20.78
CA LEU A 424 -2.06 -20.20 20.11
C LEU A 424 -1.10 -19.41 20.99
N ALA A 425 -0.97 -19.67 22.27
CA ALA A 425 -0.14 -18.86 23.16
C ALA A 425 1.31 -18.81 22.72
N GLN A 426 1.91 -19.94 22.34
CA GLN A 426 3.29 -19.98 21.85
C GLN A 426 3.46 -19.24 20.52
N THR A 427 2.51 -19.41 19.61
CA THR A 427 2.51 -18.71 18.31
C THR A 427 2.35 -17.20 18.52
N ALA A 428 1.44 -16.78 19.39
CA ALA A 428 1.26 -15.36 19.73
C ALA A 428 2.53 -14.75 20.33
N ALA A 429 3.21 -15.48 21.23
CA ALA A 429 4.50 -15.05 21.77
C ALA A 429 5.54 -14.84 20.65
N ALA A 430 5.61 -15.75 19.67
CA ALA A 430 6.49 -15.62 18.51
C ALA A 430 6.10 -14.40 17.63
N ARG A 431 4.81 -14.16 17.41
CA ARG A 431 4.32 -12.99 16.62
C ARG A 431 4.69 -11.67 17.31
N ILE A 432 4.47 -11.57 18.61
CA ILE A 432 4.79 -10.35 19.40
C ILE A 432 6.30 -10.09 19.41
N THR A 433 7.12 -11.12 19.42
CA THR A 433 8.59 -11.00 19.46
C THR A 433 9.24 -10.82 18.08
N GLY A 434 8.46 -10.56 17.02
CA GLY A 434 8.97 -10.25 15.67
C GLY A 434 8.95 -11.42 14.70
N SER A 435 8.22 -12.49 15.01
CA SER A 435 8.07 -13.68 14.14
C SER A 435 9.43 -14.33 13.78
N PRO A 436 10.29 -14.70 14.76
CA PRO A 436 11.63 -15.22 14.48
C PRO A 436 11.62 -16.57 13.75
N ASP A 437 10.50 -17.30 13.82
CA ASP A 437 10.23 -18.52 13.04
C ASP A 437 10.04 -18.28 11.55
N LEU A 438 9.67 -17.05 11.16
CA LEU A 438 9.49 -16.62 9.76
C LEU A 438 10.66 -15.76 9.27
N TYR A 439 11.16 -14.89 10.13
CA TYR A 439 12.15 -13.87 9.78
C TYR A 439 13.39 -13.97 10.68
N ASP A 440 14.29 -14.88 10.32
CA ASP A 440 15.59 -14.92 10.97
C ASP A 440 16.38 -13.64 10.65
N PRO A 441 16.73 -12.81 11.64
CA PRO A 441 17.45 -11.54 11.42
C PRO A 441 18.78 -11.71 10.69
N ALA A 442 19.44 -12.86 10.80
CA ALA A 442 20.69 -13.14 10.10
C ALA A 442 20.52 -13.17 8.56
N TYR A 443 19.35 -13.63 8.10
CA TYR A 443 19.06 -13.79 6.67
C TYR A 443 18.09 -12.77 6.11
N ARG A 444 17.15 -12.29 6.93
CA ARG A 444 16.04 -11.42 6.50
C ARG A 444 16.23 -9.94 6.84
N GLY A 445 17.15 -9.64 7.75
CA GLY A 445 17.26 -8.33 8.38
C GLY A 445 16.25 -8.16 9.52
N GLY A 446 16.46 -7.15 10.35
CA GLY A 446 15.67 -6.91 11.57
C GLY A 446 14.25 -6.37 11.32
N ASN A 447 13.93 -5.93 10.08
CA ASN A 447 12.75 -5.12 9.76
C ASN A 447 11.89 -5.75 8.65
N ALA A 448 11.88 -7.09 8.58
CA ALA A 448 11.18 -7.80 7.51
C ALA A 448 9.66 -7.85 7.70
N SER A 449 9.15 -7.73 8.93
CA SER A 449 7.74 -7.91 9.25
C SER A 449 6.98 -6.60 9.30
N ILE A 450 6.00 -6.42 8.39
CA ILE A 450 4.94 -5.44 8.54
C ILE A 450 3.79 -6.14 9.27
N ASN A 451 3.58 -5.77 10.53
CA ASN A 451 2.54 -6.35 11.37
C ASN A 451 1.22 -5.63 11.16
N PHE A 452 0.15 -6.35 10.92
CA PHE A 452 -1.18 -5.78 10.78
C PHE A 452 -2.25 -6.76 11.22
N LEU A 453 -3.40 -6.25 11.63
CA LEU A 453 -4.61 -7.03 11.92
C LEU A 453 -5.69 -6.76 10.88
N THR A 454 -5.63 -5.60 10.25
CA THR A 454 -6.60 -5.06 9.30
C THR A 454 -5.88 -4.38 8.15
N CYS A 455 -6.49 -4.44 6.97
CA CYS A 455 -6.10 -3.70 5.78
C CYS A 455 -7.35 -3.44 4.93
N HIS A 456 -7.20 -2.86 3.74
CA HIS A 456 -8.32 -2.63 2.82
C HIS A 456 -9.07 -3.91 2.48
N ASP A 457 -8.37 -5.04 2.36
CA ASP A 457 -8.91 -6.36 2.04
C ASP A 457 -9.21 -7.14 3.32
N GLY A 458 -10.49 -7.31 3.61
CA GLY A 458 -10.98 -7.94 4.82
C GLY A 458 -11.85 -7.02 5.69
N PHE A 459 -12.14 -7.46 6.91
CA PHE A 459 -12.89 -6.69 7.87
C PHE A 459 -12.10 -5.51 8.44
N THR A 460 -12.78 -4.39 8.72
CA THR A 460 -12.28 -3.34 9.61
C THR A 460 -12.10 -3.89 11.03
N LEU A 461 -11.43 -3.16 11.90
CA LEU A 461 -11.24 -3.59 13.29
C LEU A 461 -12.58 -3.71 14.05
N TYR A 462 -13.54 -2.84 13.75
CA TYR A 462 -14.89 -2.94 14.33
C TYR A 462 -15.64 -4.17 13.79
N ASP A 463 -15.61 -4.40 12.49
CA ASP A 463 -16.28 -5.53 11.84
C ASP A 463 -15.67 -6.87 12.28
N LEU A 464 -14.36 -6.91 12.54
CA LEU A 464 -13.66 -8.09 13.06
C LEU A 464 -14.26 -8.60 14.38
N TYR A 465 -14.80 -7.71 15.20
CA TYR A 465 -15.46 -8.03 16.48
C TYR A 465 -16.97 -7.85 16.45
N SER A 466 -17.55 -7.70 15.25
CA SER A 466 -19.00 -7.49 15.08
C SER A 466 -19.66 -8.51 14.17
N TYR A 467 -18.89 -9.22 13.35
CA TYR A 467 -19.40 -10.16 12.35
C TYR A 467 -18.66 -11.50 12.40
N ASN A 468 -19.40 -12.59 12.43
CA ASN A 468 -18.84 -13.92 12.23
C ASN A 468 -18.76 -14.28 10.74
N GLN A 469 -19.64 -13.72 9.92
CA GLN A 469 -19.74 -14.00 8.50
C GLN A 469 -19.59 -12.72 7.68
N LYS A 470 -19.12 -12.85 6.45
CA LYS A 470 -19.10 -11.74 5.50
C LYS A 470 -20.51 -11.42 5.00
N HIS A 471 -20.72 -10.15 4.69
CA HIS A 471 -21.98 -9.63 4.15
C HIS A 471 -21.68 -8.79 2.89
N ASN A 472 -21.33 -9.49 1.79
CA ASN A 472 -20.93 -8.92 0.52
C ASN A 472 -22.06 -8.89 -0.53
N GLU A 473 -23.32 -9.08 -0.12
CA GLU A 473 -24.48 -9.14 -1.02
C GLU A 473 -24.57 -7.90 -1.91
N ALA A 474 -24.22 -6.72 -1.36
CA ALA A 474 -24.20 -5.46 -2.11
C ALA A 474 -23.23 -5.46 -3.29
N ASN A 475 -22.22 -6.34 -3.32
CA ASN A 475 -21.26 -6.46 -4.43
C ASN A 475 -21.85 -7.20 -5.65
N GLY A 476 -23.06 -7.77 -5.54
CA GLY A 476 -23.78 -8.39 -6.65
C GLY A 476 -23.28 -9.78 -7.08
N TRP A 477 -22.48 -10.44 -6.22
CA TRP A 477 -21.98 -11.80 -6.45
C TRP A 477 -22.65 -12.86 -5.57
N GLY A 478 -23.82 -12.53 -4.98
CA GLY A 478 -24.52 -13.44 -4.08
C GLY A 478 -23.70 -13.85 -2.86
N ASN A 479 -22.87 -12.93 -2.35
CA ASN A 479 -21.95 -13.16 -1.22
C ASN A 479 -20.85 -14.22 -1.48
N ALA A 480 -20.52 -14.50 -2.75
CA ALA A 480 -19.49 -15.48 -3.12
C ALA A 480 -18.07 -14.92 -3.09
N ASP A 481 -17.92 -13.59 -3.21
CA ASP A 481 -16.64 -12.89 -3.24
C ASP A 481 -16.10 -12.59 -1.82
N GLY A 482 -14.82 -12.30 -1.73
CA GLY A 482 -14.12 -12.06 -0.46
C GLY A 482 -13.84 -13.35 0.34
N ALA A 483 -13.09 -13.22 1.42
CA ALA A 483 -12.68 -14.35 2.25
C ALA A 483 -13.86 -14.88 3.11
N ASP A 484 -14.02 -16.21 3.16
CA ASP A 484 -15.03 -16.86 4.02
C ASP A 484 -14.58 -16.92 5.49
N ASP A 485 -13.29 -17.17 5.72
CA ASP A 485 -12.71 -17.23 7.06
C ASP A 485 -11.95 -15.94 7.38
N ASN A 486 -12.56 -15.11 8.22
CA ASN A 486 -11.99 -13.83 8.66
C ASN A 486 -11.31 -13.93 10.02
N ASN A 487 -11.31 -15.08 10.68
CA ASN A 487 -10.83 -15.22 12.05
C ASN A 487 -11.48 -14.18 13.01
N SER A 488 -12.73 -13.88 12.78
CA SER A 488 -13.53 -12.86 13.48
C SER A 488 -14.41 -13.45 14.56
N TRP A 489 -15.03 -12.58 15.35
CA TRP A 489 -16.00 -12.95 16.36
C TRP A 489 -17.00 -11.80 16.59
N ASN A 490 -18.30 -12.10 16.49
CA ASN A 490 -19.38 -11.11 16.63
C ASN A 490 -19.66 -10.66 18.08
N CYS A 491 -18.95 -11.21 19.06
CA CYS A 491 -19.17 -10.95 20.50
C CYS A 491 -20.58 -11.31 21.00
N GLY A 492 -21.27 -12.23 20.31
CA GLY A 492 -22.58 -12.74 20.67
C GLY A 492 -23.76 -12.18 19.89
N VAL A 493 -23.56 -11.13 19.09
CA VAL A 493 -24.60 -10.57 18.20
C VAL A 493 -23.96 -10.25 16.85
N GLU A 494 -24.54 -10.79 15.77
CA GLU A 494 -24.10 -10.50 14.41
C GLU A 494 -24.52 -9.10 14.01
N GLY A 495 -23.53 -8.26 13.63
CA GLY A 495 -23.73 -6.90 13.15
C GLY A 495 -23.97 -5.87 14.24
N GLU A 496 -24.72 -4.83 13.89
CA GLU A 496 -25.00 -3.69 14.77
C GLU A 496 -25.86 -4.10 15.99
N THR A 497 -25.59 -3.46 17.12
CA THR A 497 -26.33 -3.70 18.37
C THR A 497 -26.32 -2.46 19.25
N ASP A 498 -27.36 -2.31 20.07
CA ASP A 498 -27.45 -1.28 21.12
C ASP A 498 -27.15 -1.85 22.53
N ASP A 499 -26.79 -3.15 22.63
CA ASP A 499 -26.46 -3.76 23.92
C ASP A 499 -25.13 -3.18 24.46
N PRO A 500 -25.17 -2.45 25.60
CA PRO A 500 -24.01 -1.78 26.12
C PRO A 500 -22.91 -2.73 26.59
N ALA A 501 -23.25 -3.97 26.99
CA ALA A 501 -22.26 -4.96 27.41
C ALA A 501 -21.48 -5.50 26.21
N ILE A 502 -22.17 -5.76 25.10
CA ILE A 502 -21.55 -6.21 23.86
C ILE A 502 -20.69 -5.09 23.27
N LEU A 503 -21.18 -3.85 23.22
CA LEU A 503 -20.43 -2.70 22.74
C LEU A 503 -19.16 -2.45 23.58
N ALA A 504 -19.26 -2.59 24.90
CA ALA A 504 -18.09 -2.48 25.79
C ALA A 504 -17.07 -3.59 25.55
N LEU A 505 -17.52 -4.82 25.30
CA LEU A 505 -16.65 -5.95 24.96
C LEU A 505 -15.94 -5.73 23.62
N ARG A 506 -16.69 -5.38 22.57
CA ARG A 506 -16.13 -5.05 21.24
C ARG A 506 -15.05 -3.97 21.35
N LYS A 507 -15.33 -2.89 22.07
CA LYS A 507 -14.38 -1.79 22.29
C LYS A 507 -13.15 -2.23 23.07
N ARG A 508 -13.29 -3.10 24.08
CA ARG A 508 -12.16 -3.70 24.81
C ARG A 508 -11.27 -4.52 23.86
N LEU A 509 -11.87 -5.34 23.00
CA LEU A 509 -11.13 -6.17 22.06
C LEU A 509 -10.38 -5.33 21.01
N MET A 510 -10.98 -4.24 20.51
CA MET A 510 -10.29 -3.30 19.63
C MET A 510 -9.09 -2.65 20.33
N LYS A 511 -9.23 -2.27 21.60
CA LYS A 511 -8.11 -1.73 22.40
C LYS A 511 -7.02 -2.77 22.67
N ASN A 512 -7.41 -4.03 22.91
CA ASN A 512 -6.45 -5.15 23.03
C ASN A 512 -5.64 -5.30 21.72
N ALA A 513 -6.33 -5.30 20.59
CA ALA A 513 -5.71 -5.40 19.27
C ALA A 513 -4.72 -4.26 19.01
N CYS A 514 -5.11 -3.02 19.31
CA CYS A 514 -4.25 -1.84 19.23
C CYS A 514 -3.02 -1.98 20.13
N ALA A 515 -3.21 -2.33 21.40
CA ALA A 515 -2.13 -2.47 22.37
C ALA A 515 -1.10 -3.54 21.96
N VAL A 516 -1.57 -4.70 21.51
CA VAL A 516 -0.71 -5.79 21.07
C VAL A 516 0.02 -5.43 19.78
N LEU A 517 -0.66 -4.86 18.79
CA LEU A 517 -0.04 -4.44 17.53
C LEU A 517 1.09 -3.44 17.77
N LEU A 518 0.84 -2.40 18.58
CA LEU A 518 1.80 -1.33 18.81
C LEU A 518 2.91 -1.73 19.82
N CYS A 519 2.72 -2.81 20.59
CA CYS A 519 3.76 -3.39 21.45
C CYS A 519 4.49 -4.58 20.84
N SER A 520 4.18 -4.97 19.61
CA SER A 520 4.89 -6.05 18.91
C SER A 520 6.15 -5.53 18.22
N ARG A 521 7.21 -6.34 18.21
CA ARG A 521 8.41 -6.13 17.39
C ARG A 521 8.04 -6.26 15.92
N GLY A 522 8.56 -5.39 15.06
CA GLY A 522 8.22 -5.23 13.66
C GLY A 522 7.61 -3.86 13.39
N THR A 523 7.20 -3.57 12.15
CA THR A 523 6.58 -2.30 11.75
C THR A 523 5.06 -2.43 11.80
N PRO A 524 4.35 -1.67 12.64
CA PRO A 524 2.90 -1.75 12.71
C PRO A 524 2.24 -1.00 11.57
N MET A 525 1.17 -1.59 11.03
CA MET A 525 0.24 -0.98 10.09
C MET A 525 -1.19 -1.21 10.55
N PHE A 526 -2.07 -0.23 10.36
CA PHE A 526 -3.50 -0.37 10.59
C PHE A 526 -4.32 0.42 9.55
N LEU A 527 -5.57 0.02 9.35
CA LEU A 527 -6.48 0.60 8.38
C LEU A 527 -7.06 1.92 8.91
N SER A 528 -7.21 2.89 8.02
CA SER A 528 -7.88 4.16 8.33
C SER A 528 -9.32 3.94 8.81
N GLY A 529 -9.66 4.58 9.92
CA GLY A 529 -10.96 4.44 10.58
C GLY A 529 -11.00 3.43 11.73
N ASP A 530 -10.02 2.54 11.85
CA ASP A 530 -9.95 1.58 12.96
C ASP A 530 -9.89 2.28 14.32
N GLU A 531 -9.22 3.41 14.38
CA GLU A 531 -9.03 4.22 15.59
C GLU A 531 -10.30 4.93 16.08
N PHE A 532 -11.37 4.93 15.27
CA PHE A 532 -12.68 5.44 15.68
C PHE A 532 -13.85 4.48 15.36
N ALA A 533 -13.52 3.18 15.16
CA ALA A 533 -14.50 2.11 14.97
C ALA A 533 -15.35 2.26 13.70
N ASP A 534 -14.72 2.59 12.58
CA ASP A 534 -15.37 2.60 11.27
C ASP A 534 -15.84 1.19 10.88
N THR A 535 -16.99 1.12 10.20
CA THR A 535 -17.61 -0.14 9.80
C THR A 535 -17.95 -0.14 8.31
N ARG A 536 -17.74 -1.28 7.69
CA ARG A 536 -18.22 -1.58 6.34
C ARG A 536 -19.44 -2.49 6.34
N TYR A 537 -20.11 -2.57 7.51
CA TYR A 537 -21.31 -3.37 7.74
C TYR A 537 -21.13 -4.86 7.41
N GLY A 538 -19.93 -5.39 7.68
CA GLY A 538 -19.59 -6.79 7.39
C GLY A 538 -19.22 -7.06 5.93
N ASN A 539 -19.14 -6.06 5.07
CA ASN A 539 -18.57 -6.22 3.74
C ASN A 539 -17.04 -6.28 3.83
N ASN A 540 -16.47 -7.45 3.59
CA ASN A 540 -15.02 -7.66 3.67
C ASN A 540 -14.29 -7.52 2.33
N ASN A 541 -14.99 -7.10 1.26
CA ASN A 541 -14.44 -6.94 -0.08
C ASN A 541 -15.10 -5.77 -0.86
N PRO A 542 -15.15 -4.56 -0.29
CA PRO A 542 -15.91 -3.45 -0.88
C PRO A 542 -15.20 -2.76 -2.06
N TYR A 543 -14.51 -3.53 -2.90
CA TYR A 543 -13.70 -3.03 -4.03
C TYR A 543 -14.52 -2.21 -5.05
N CYS A 544 -15.83 -2.44 -5.11
CA CYS A 544 -16.75 -1.82 -6.07
C CYS A 544 -17.77 -0.87 -5.41
N GLN A 545 -17.57 -0.48 -4.15
CA GLN A 545 -18.54 0.30 -3.38
C GLN A 545 -18.08 1.74 -3.22
N ASP A 546 -18.54 2.65 -4.08
CA ASP A 546 -18.31 4.10 -3.92
C ASP A 546 -19.49 4.75 -3.19
N ASN A 547 -19.65 4.38 -1.92
CA ASN A 547 -20.76 4.83 -1.08
C ASN A 547 -20.41 4.69 0.42
N LEU A 548 -21.40 4.81 1.29
CA LEU A 548 -21.25 4.75 2.74
C LEU A 548 -20.64 3.44 3.28
N ILE A 549 -20.57 2.37 2.47
CA ILE A 549 -19.87 1.14 2.85
C ILE A 549 -18.35 1.37 2.90
N SER A 550 -17.83 2.23 2.01
CA SER A 550 -16.39 2.45 1.84
C SER A 550 -15.92 3.83 2.28
N TRP A 551 -16.84 4.81 2.38
CA TRP A 551 -16.48 6.16 2.83
C TRP A 551 -16.39 6.20 4.35
N LEU A 552 -15.36 6.83 4.89
CA LEU A 552 -15.20 6.97 6.34
C LEU A 552 -16.26 7.92 6.93
N ASP A 553 -17.00 7.44 7.92
CA ASP A 553 -17.91 8.26 8.73
C ASP A 553 -17.13 8.95 9.87
N TRP A 554 -16.73 10.18 9.64
CA TRP A 554 -15.98 10.99 10.62
C TRP A 554 -16.79 11.39 11.85
N SER A 555 -18.11 11.23 11.83
CA SER A 555 -18.95 11.44 13.01
C SER A 555 -18.64 10.45 14.13
N LEU A 556 -18.15 9.25 13.76
CA LEU A 556 -17.71 8.19 14.67
C LEU A 556 -16.51 8.61 15.53
N LEU A 557 -15.67 9.52 15.04
CA LEU A 557 -14.53 10.05 15.81
C LEU A 557 -14.99 10.69 17.12
N LYS A 558 -16.08 11.48 17.08
CA LYS A 558 -16.67 12.09 18.28
C LYS A 558 -17.33 11.03 19.18
N LYS A 559 -18.05 10.08 18.58
CA LYS A 559 -18.73 8.99 19.29
C LYS A 559 -17.76 8.06 20.01
N ASN A 560 -16.61 7.78 19.38
CA ASN A 560 -15.60 6.84 19.86
C ASN A 560 -14.29 7.56 20.25
N LYS A 561 -14.37 8.77 20.76
CA LYS A 561 -13.20 9.58 21.14
C LYS A 561 -12.26 8.84 22.11
N ASP A 562 -12.80 8.03 23.00
CA ASP A 562 -12.03 7.22 23.93
C ASP A 562 -11.19 6.12 23.24
N LEU A 563 -11.63 5.61 22.10
CA LEU A 563 -10.86 4.67 21.29
C LEU A 563 -9.74 5.42 20.54
N PHE A 564 -10.07 6.56 19.94
CA PHE A 564 -9.06 7.41 19.30
C PHE A 564 -7.96 7.83 20.28
N ASP A 565 -8.34 8.29 21.47
CA ASP A 565 -7.38 8.69 22.52
C ASP A 565 -6.49 7.51 22.96
N PHE A 566 -7.04 6.30 22.95
CA PHE A 566 -6.27 5.10 23.24
C PHE A 566 -5.26 4.78 22.13
N PHE A 567 -5.65 4.86 20.84
CA PHE A 567 -4.73 4.69 19.71
C PHE A 567 -3.61 5.73 19.77
N GLN A 568 -3.96 7.00 19.95
CA GLN A 568 -3.00 8.10 20.07
C GLN A 568 -2.01 7.86 21.22
N TYR A 569 -2.52 7.41 22.37
CA TYR A 569 -1.67 7.08 23.53
C TYR A 569 -0.71 5.93 23.20
N MET A 570 -1.19 4.85 22.58
CA MET A 570 -0.36 3.68 22.25
C MET A 570 0.69 4.01 21.18
N ILE A 571 0.36 4.84 20.21
CA ILE A 571 1.29 5.35 19.19
C ILE A 571 2.42 6.14 19.89
N GLN A 572 2.06 7.05 20.78
CA GLN A 572 3.06 7.82 21.54
C GLN A 572 3.88 6.92 22.49
N PHE A 573 3.24 5.96 23.14
CA PHE A 573 3.91 4.98 23.99
C PHE A 573 4.99 4.19 23.23
N ARG A 574 4.67 3.71 22.01
CA ARG A 574 5.66 3.03 21.16
C ARG A 574 6.83 3.93 20.80
N LYS A 575 6.58 5.23 20.54
CA LYS A 575 7.64 6.22 20.25
C LYS A 575 8.53 6.45 21.48
N ASP A 576 7.94 6.56 22.66
CA ASP A 576 8.64 6.82 23.92
C ASP A 576 9.46 5.62 24.41
N HIS A 577 9.10 4.40 23.99
CA HIS A 577 9.74 3.14 24.38
C HIS A 577 10.40 2.43 23.18
N PRO A 578 11.56 2.92 22.69
CA PRO A 578 12.24 2.33 21.53
C PRO A 578 12.61 0.85 21.73
N VAL A 579 12.72 0.36 22.97
CA VAL A 579 12.99 -1.04 23.28
C VAL A 579 11.98 -2.02 22.66
N ILE A 580 10.73 -1.58 22.43
CA ILE A 580 9.70 -2.39 21.79
C ILE A 580 10.05 -2.68 20.31
N ARG A 581 10.60 -1.69 19.60
CA ARG A 581 10.75 -1.72 18.16
C ARG A 581 12.15 -2.07 17.65
N LYS A 582 13.18 -1.91 18.51
CA LYS A 582 14.58 -2.22 18.17
C LYS A 582 15.39 -2.65 19.39
N ASP A 583 16.49 -3.32 19.14
CA ASP A 583 17.44 -3.62 20.20
C ASP A 583 18.18 -2.35 20.63
N LEU A 584 18.24 -2.14 21.91
CA LEU A 584 19.04 -1.09 22.58
C LEU A 584 20.32 -1.69 23.13
N GLU A 585 21.16 -0.85 23.75
CA GLU A 585 22.28 -1.34 24.55
C GLU A 585 21.79 -2.30 25.64
N PRO A 586 22.59 -3.30 26.01
CA PRO A 586 22.21 -4.24 27.07
C PRO A 586 21.79 -3.54 28.35
N SER A 587 20.71 -4.00 28.95
CA SER A 587 20.24 -3.48 30.23
C SER A 587 21.28 -3.71 31.33
N TYR A 588 21.61 -2.67 32.08
CA TYR A 588 22.48 -2.79 33.28
C TYR A 588 21.83 -3.58 34.42
N LEU A 589 20.54 -3.89 34.32
CA LEU A 589 19.82 -4.70 35.29
C LEU A 589 20.06 -6.22 35.10
N GLY A 590 20.86 -6.59 34.08
CA GLY A 590 21.23 -7.98 33.85
C GLY A 590 20.10 -8.85 33.29
N VAL A 591 19.07 -8.24 32.69
CA VAL A 591 17.93 -8.95 32.07
C VAL A 591 18.11 -9.06 30.57
N PRO A 592 17.62 -10.13 29.91
CA PRO A 592 17.64 -10.27 28.46
C PRO A 592 16.91 -9.14 27.77
N ALA A 593 17.35 -8.75 26.55
CA ALA A 593 16.73 -7.73 25.73
C ALA A 593 15.26 -8.04 25.44
N MET A 594 14.92 -9.31 25.31
CA MET A 594 13.56 -9.77 25.11
C MET A 594 13.39 -11.17 25.76
N SER A 595 12.23 -11.39 26.41
CA SER A 595 11.88 -12.68 27.01
C SER A 595 10.37 -12.87 27.04
N THR A 596 9.95 -14.14 26.94
CA THR A 596 8.55 -14.54 26.99
C THR A 596 8.24 -15.26 28.30
N HIS A 597 7.04 -15.06 28.82
CA HIS A 597 6.59 -15.58 30.12
C HIS A 597 5.12 -15.99 30.05
N GLY A 598 4.72 -16.90 30.94
CA GLY A 598 3.34 -17.26 31.22
C GLY A 598 2.78 -16.50 32.43
N LEU A 599 2.02 -17.20 33.27
CA LEU A 599 1.47 -16.63 34.53
C LEU A 599 2.51 -16.31 35.59
N THR A 600 3.64 -16.99 35.52
CA THR A 600 4.79 -16.77 36.38
C THR A 600 6.03 -16.40 35.55
N PRO A 601 6.98 -15.63 36.10
CA PRO A 601 8.19 -15.29 35.40
C PRO A 601 8.97 -16.53 34.95
N ASP A 602 9.56 -16.44 33.75
CA ASP A 602 10.38 -17.50 33.13
C ASP A 602 9.66 -18.83 32.84
N GLU A 603 8.37 -18.89 33.06
CA GLU A 603 7.53 -19.98 32.56
C GLU A 603 7.27 -19.78 31.06
N THR A 604 7.91 -20.61 30.25
CA THR A 604 7.80 -20.55 28.78
C THR A 604 6.97 -21.71 28.21
N ASN A 605 6.47 -22.58 29.06
CA ASN A 605 5.63 -23.70 28.63
C ASN A 605 4.20 -23.23 28.42
N PHE A 606 3.87 -22.86 27.21
CA PHE A 606 2.50 -22.55 26.80
C PHE A 606 1.75 -23.84 26.51
N SER A 607 1.16 -24.46 27.55
CA SER A 607 0.27 -25.61 27.37
C SER A 607 -0.89 -25.29 26.43
N GLY A 608 -1.51 -26.30 25.82
CA GLY A 608 -2.50 -26.14 24.77
C GLY A 608 -3.72 -25.31 25.12
N ASP A 609 -4.07 -25.23 26.40
CA ASP A 609 -5.17 -24.45 26.95
C ASP A 609 -4.74 -23.09 27.53
N SER A 610 -3.48 -22.70 27.34
CA SER A 610 -3.00 -21.39 27.79
C SER A 610 -3.52 -20.28 26.89
N HIS A 611 -4.13 -19.27 27.50
CA HIS A 611 -4.58 -18.04 26.87
C HIS A 611 -3.79 -16.81 27.33
N VAL A 612 -2.72 -17.01 28.11
CA VAL A 612 -1.90 -15.93 28.65
C VAL A 612 -0.53 -15.92 28.00
N VAL A 613 -0.16 -14.78 27.51
CA VAL A 613 1.18 -14.50 26.95
C VAL A 613 1.70 -13.21 27.56
N CYS A 614 2.91 -13.26 28.09
CA CYS A 614 3.61 -12.09 28.55
C CYS A 614 4.96 -11.96 27.82
N VAL A 615 5.32 -10.72 27.48
CA VAL A 615 6.59 -10.40 26.83
C VAL A 615 7.25 -9.24 27.55
N ARG A 616 8.53 -9.40 27.89
CA ARG A 616 9.37 -8.33 28.42
C ARG A 616 10.33 -7.87 27.34
N PHE A 617 10.38 -6.56 27.14
CA PHE A 617 11.41 -5.85 26.38
C PHE A 617 12.27 -5.07 27.35
N ALA A 618 13.59 -5.12 27.20
CA ALA A 618 14.53 -4.46 28.11
C ALA A 618 15.78 -3.97 27.38
N GLY A 619 16.25 -2.80 27.74
CA GLY A 619 17.49 -2.24 27.23
C GLY A 619 17.84 -0.90 27.87
N TYR A 620 19.08 -0.45 27.69
CA TYR A 620 19.51 0.87 28.11
C TYR A 620 19.38 1.87 26.97
N ASN A 621 18.61 2.91 27.20
CA ASN A 621 18.38 3.97 26.19
C ASN A 621 19.45 5.07 26.39
N GLU A 622 20.44 5.08 25.51
CA GLU A 622 21.54 6.07 25.55
C GLU A 622 21.06 7.51 25.37
N ALA A 623 20.01 7.72 24.56
CA ALA A 623 19.47 9.06 24.31
C ALA A 623 18.85 9.71 25.56
N THR A 624 18.25 8.90 26.42
CA THR A 624 17.63 9.35 27.67
C THR A 624 18.49 9.05 28.91
N GLN A 625 19.58 8.29 28.75
CA GLN A 625 20.46 7.80 29.83
C GLN A 625 19.67 7.04 30.92
N LYS A 626 18.73 6.17 30.50
CA LYS A 626 17.84 5.41 31.39
C LYS A 626 17.62 4.00 30.89
N GLU A 627 17.31 3.11 31.83
CA GLU A 627 16.73 1.81 31.50
C GLU A 627 15.36 2.01 30.87
N ASP A 628 15.09 1.25 29.83
CA ASP A 628 13.79 1.16 29.16
C ASP A 628 13.31 -0.28 29.25
N LEU A 629 12.37 -0.54 30.16
CA LEU A 629 11.78 -1.85 30.37
C LEU A 629 10.27 -1.76 30.25
N VAL A 630 9.73 -2.57 29.33
CA VAL A 630 8.29 -2.72 29.09
C VAL A 630 7.91 -4.18 29.29
N TYR A 631 6.84 -4.43 30.03
CA TYR A 631 6.26 -5.75 30.22
C TYR A 631 4.82 -5.75 29.73
N LEU A 632 4.55 -6.47 28.66
CA LEU A 632 3.24 -6.66 28.08
C LEU A 632 2.64 -7.96 28.60
N ALA A 633 1.43 -7.93 29.15
CA ALA A 633 0.67 -9.11 29.59
C ALA A 633 -0.68 -9.15 28.88
N VAL A 634 -0.96 -10.24 28.20
CA VAL A 634 -2.18 -10.46 27.42
C VAL A 634 -2.90 -11.68 27.97
N ASN A 635 -4.18 -11.53 28.31
CA ASN A 635 -5.10 -12.64 28.59
C ASN A 635 -6.21 -12.64 27.56
N SER A 636 -6.19 -13.56 26.62
CA SER A 636 -7.25 -13.75 25.62
C SER A 636 -8.37 -14.68 26.11
N GLY A 637 -8.22 -15.28 27.29
CA GLY A 637 -9.16 -16.25 27.87
C GLY A 637 -10.40 -15.60 28.51
N TRP A 638 -11.34 -16.48 28.87
CA TRP A 638 -12.66 -16.12 29.40
C TRP A 638 -12.69 -15.87 30.91
N PHE A 639 -11.60 -16.17 31.59
CA PHE A 639 -11.50 -16.05 33.04
C PHE A 639 -10.35 -15.14 33.43
N PRO A 640 -10.53 -14.36 34.49
CA PRO A 640 -9.44 -13.60 35.06
C PRO A 640 -8.40 -14.52 35.72
N VAL A 641 -7.15 -14.06 35.72
CA VAL A 641 -6.03 -14.82 36.28
C VAL A 641 -5.18 -13.95 37.20
N THR A 642 -4.43 -14.57 38.08
CA THR A 642 -3.42 -13.85 38.88
C THR A 642 -2.06 -13.97 38.18
N LEU A 643 -1.52 -12.83 37.79
CA LEU A 643 -0.19 -12.72 37.18
C LEU A 643 0.86 -12.42 38.25
N THR A 644 1.96 -13.15 38.23
CA THR A 644 3.16 -12.82 38.99
C THR A 644 4.14 -12.06 38.09
N LEU A 645 4.57 -10.87 38.51
CA LEU A 645 5.51 -10.04 37.74
C LEU A 645 6.97 -10.49 37.99
N PRO A 646 7.85 -10.32 36.96
CA PRO A 646 9.29 -10.51 37.16
C PRO A 646 9.85 -9.60 38.25
N GLU A 647 10.79 -10.12 39.04
CA GLU A 647 11.47 -9.31 40.03
C GLU A 647 12.30 -8.19 39.40
N LEU A 648 12.32 -7.05 40.05
CA LEU A 648 13.15 -5.91 39.70
C LEU A 648 14.17 -5.63 40.82
N PRO A 649 15.33 -5.04 40.53
CA PRO A 649 16.23 -4.55 41.53
C PRO A 649 15.55 -3.56 42.49
N GLU A 650 16.06 -3.48 43.76
CA GLU A 650 15.45 -2.70 44.85
C GLU A 650 15.11 -1.23 44.52
N HIS A 651 15.78 -0.64 43.54
CA HIS A 651 15.57 0.75 43.14
C HIS A 651 14.57 0.93 41.98
N TYR A 652 13.89 -0.15 41.57
CA TYR A 652 12.89 -0.11 40.48
C TYR A 652 11.56 -0.70 40.93
N LYS A 653 10.48 -0.16 40.40
CA LYS A 653 9.11 -0.70 40.59
C LYS A 653 8.36 -0.78 39.25
N TRP A 654 7.52 -1.82 39.15
CA TRP A 654 6.55 -1.90 38.07
C TRP A 654 5.42 -0.90 38.29
N LYS A 655 5.09 -0.14 37.22
CA LYS A 655 3.93 0.73 37.17
C LYS A 655 3.05 0.33 36.01
N VAL A 656 1.73 0.33 36.22
CA VAL A 656 0.74 0.08 35.16
C VAL A 656 0.62 1.33 34.30
N THR A 657 0.80 1.19 33.02
CA THR A 657 0.60 2.27 32.06
C THR A 657 -0.67 2.07 31.23
N VAL A 658 -1.05 0.81 30.95
CA VAL A 658 -2.30 0.42 30.26
C VAL A 658 -2.97 -0.72 31.01
N ASN A 659 -4.30 -0.67 31.11
CA ASN A 659 -5.13 -1.78 31.56
C ASN A 659 -6.49 -1.73 30.83
N THR A 660 -6.64 -2.48 29.76
CA THR A 660 -7.87 -2.50 28.96
C THR A 660 -9.06 -3.10 29.70
N GLY A 661 -8.82 -3.87 30.75
CA GLY A 661 -9.84 -4.45 31.63
C GLY A 661 -10.43 -3.46 32.63
N ASP A 662 -9.81 -2.29 32.83
CA ASP A 662 -10.34 -1.27 33.73
C ASP A 662 -11.45 -0.46 33.02
N PRO A 663 -12.69 -0.50 33.52
CA PRO A 663 -13.79 0.23 32.88
C PRO A 663 -13.71 1.77 33.04
N LYS A 664 -12.89 2.25 33.98
CA LYS A 664 -12.83 3.68 34.33
C LYS A 664 -11.64 4.39 33.70
N CYS A 665 -10.49 3.74 33.67
CA CYS A 665 -9.25 4.34 33.18
C CYS A 665 -8.40 3.26 32.53
N GLN A 666 -8.32 3.28 31.21
CA GLN A 666 -7.64 2.23 30.44
C GLN A 666 -6.19 2.55 30.11
N PHE A 667 -5.76 3.80 30.30
CA PHE A 667 -4.36 4.21 30.24
C PHE A 667 -4.05 5.31 31.26
N PHE A 668 -2.79 5.37 31.70
CA PHE A 668 -2.37 6.28 32.75
C PHE A 668 -1.21 7.15 32.30
N HIS A 669 -1.32 8.44 32.50
CA HIS A 669 -0.21 9.36 32.28
C HIS A 669 0.85 9.19 33.37
N LYS A 670 2.10 9.50 33.04
CA LYS A 670 3.30 9.22 33.82
C LYS A 670 3.19 9.50 35.36
N ASN A 671 2.48 10.56 35.73
CA ASN A 671 2.33 10.94 37.14
C ASN A 671 1.19 10.23 37.89
N SER A 672 0.35 9.49 37.17
CA SER A 672 -0.84 8.79 37.72
C SER A 672 -0.76 7.26 37.62
N MET A 673 0.38 6.72 37.16
CA MET A 673 0.58 5.27 37.00
C MET A 673 0.56 4.56 38.32
N PRO A 674 -0.36 3.58 38.54
CA PRO A 674 -0.37 2.77 39.75
C PRO A 674 0.89 1.89 39.89
N THR A 675 1.42 1.80 41.10
CA THR A 675 2.56 0.90 41.42
C THR A 675 2.04 -0.48 41.77
N VAL A 676 2.72 -1.52 41.27
CA VAL A 676 2.44 -2.92 41.55
C VAL A 676 3.69 -3.57 42.17
N GLU A 677 3.55 -4.35 43.25
CA GLU A 677 4.68 -4.98 43.89
C GLU A 677 5.11 -6.27 43.20
N SER A 678 4.33 -7.33 43.27
CA SER A 678 4.72 -8.63 42.72
C SER A 678 3.59 -9.39 42.03
N LYS A 679 2.33 -9.12 42.37
CA LYS A 679 1.18 -9.80 41.79
C LYS A 679 0.07 -8.82 41.41
N ILE A 680 -0.61 -9.12 40.32
CA ILE A 680 -1.73 -8.35 39.86
C ILE A 680 -2.82 -9.27 39.27
N PHE A 681 -4.06 -8.81 39.37
CA PHE A 681 -5.20 -9.46 38.71
C PHE A 681 -5.27 -9.02 37.25
N LEU A 682 -5.13 -9.95 36.31
CA LEU A 682 -5.28 -9.74 34.88
C LEU A 682 -6.68 -10.22 34.50
N GLY A 683 -7.56 -9.29 34.14
CA GLY A 683 -8.94 -9.55 33.77
C GLY A 683 -9.09 -10.50 32.58
N GLU A 684 -10.27 -11.06 32.41
CA GLU A 684 -10.61 -11.81 31.21
C GLU A 684 -10.55 -10.88 29.98
N ARG A 685 -10.07 -11.40 28.86
CA ARG A 685 -10.00 -10.68 27.58
C ARG A 685 -9.42 -9.27 27.73
N SER A 686 -8.27 -9.17 28.40
CA SER A 686 -7.65 -7.88 28.68
C SER A 686 -6.13 -7.90 28.48
N VAL A 687 -5.60 -6.70 28.36
CA VAL A 687 -4.16 -6.42 28.22
C VAL A 687 -3.75 -5.47 29.32
N ILE A 688 -2.65 -5.79 30.00
CA ILE A 688 -1.97 -4.85 30.90
C ILE A 688 -0.56 -4.62 30.40
N ILE A 689 -0.14 -3.35 30.37
CA ILE A 689 1.24 -2.96 30.04
C ILE A 689 1.86 -2.29 31.26
N PHE A 690 3.06 -2.73 31.58
CA PHE A 690 3.83 -2.19 32.68
C PHE A 690 5.12 -1.56 32.18
N VAL A 691 5.59 -0.56 32.89
CA VAL A 691 6.92 0.03 32.72
C VAL A 691 7.67 -0.02 34.02
N ALA A 692 8.95 -0.37 33.98
CA ALA A 692 9.80 -0.26 35.15
C ALA A 692 10.27 1.19 35.34
N THR A 693 10.11 1.72 36.55
CA THR A 693 10.53 3.09 36.87
C THR A 693 11.43 3.07 38.08
N ALA A 694 12.50 3.87 38.06
CA ALA A 694 13.33 4.10 39.24
C ALA A 694 12.49 4.80 40.33
N ILE A 695 12.79 4.43 41.63
CA ILE A 695 12.09 4.97 42.81
C ILE A 695 12.71 6.31 43.17
#